data_67d2c9d224ae1e4a70360e7dbcd8c27a
#
_entry.id   67d2c9d224ae1e4a70360e7dbcd8c27a
#
_cell.length_a   1.000
_cell.length_b   1.000
_cell.length_c   1.000
_cell.angle_alpha   90.00
_cell.angle_beta   90.00
_cell.angle_gamma   90.00
#
_symmetry.space_group_name_H-M   'P 1'
#
loop_
_entity.id
_entity.type
_entity.pdbx_description
1 polymer ?
#
loop_
_entity_poly.entity_id
_entity_poly.type
_entity_poly.pdbx_seq_one_letter_code
_entity_poly.pdbx_strand_id
1 'polypeptide(L)'
;WTLQDVGDLPHYTNVKMPWPLRPPAVPEQNPTGVYRRSITVPRTWKGRRTVLHVGGAESVHAVFVNGMFVGYGTDSRLPSEYDVTDHLHGGANTVAIMVIRYSAQSYVEDQDQWWMAGLHREVFLESRAVVNIERVHARADWDHETGRASLALDVGVGVLDATGSTVLGKGWRVRATLRGLDGRVIGRAVTANVAHNHVQPYAFTGHVARVEMANPKVRPWSAEDPQRYRVVCELIDPHDVVVEAVGQVVGFRRVGIIDGLVCVNGRPITVMGVNRHDHHPERGKAVTLDDMREDILTMKRANVNAVRTSHYPNDHRFYDLCDEYGLYVVDEANIESHGFNTSLCHDARYRTTWLERTGRMVERDRNHPSIIMWSLGNESGYGEHHDACAAMVRRVDPSRLLHYEGAVFHAGWSDGGANVTDVVCPMYAPPSAIEMYAEKNLGPRPLILCEYSHAMGNSNGGLADYWEVIDRHRNLQGGFVWEWKDHGLLQTAPNGLQRFAYGGQFGDEPNDGNFVADGIVSPDVEPHPAIQELMWCHRPVAVQNAGWKLKVTNRQAFSDLSWLRGTWELTVDGERVKSGRWSPVVAAGTTATVDSPVDLRDAKNHPGEVLLTFRWTVARATSWCDAGHLVAWDQVVLREAERKALPKRDPDAEATAVDVLLGGAPRLNLWRGATDNDGFKLMPGLSSAMAIGGKALWRWLEQGVDRDDAESLVDHRVTSYVDVNGGVVYDHTVVVPENLSDLPRIGVVFELPSGFDTVRYHGRGPLENMPDRNIGALLGIWESDVDELPYIVPQEFGLRTDCRWMEIVRSRDGRRLRIEALRPAGLHMSAIHHSDHDLFAAADVTELIRHDGLFVHIDVAHRGVGTASCGPDMHPRHVIPAGEHRFAYRLVLLD
;
A
#
# COMPACT_ATOMS: atom_id res chain seq x y z
N TRP A 1 17.18 5.14 18.79
CA TRP A 1 18.52 5.74 18.86
C TRP A 1 19.39 5.39 17.64
N THR A 2 19.11 4.33 16.90
CA THR A 2 19.92 3.88 15.76
C THR A 2 20.08 4.95 14.64
N LEU A 3 19.22 5.97 14.63
CA LEU A 3 19.29 7.10 13.70
C LEU A 3 19.85 8.39 14.34
N GLN A 4 20.40 8.32 15.57
CA GLN A 4 20.84 9.50 16.32
C GLN A 4 22.37 9.57 16.52
N ASP A 5 23.14 8.88 15.69
CA ASP A 5 24.61 8.87 15.70
C ASP A 5 25.23 8.58 17.10
N VAL A 6 24.68 7.57 17.77
CA VAL A 6 25.16 7.11 19.08
C VAL A 6 26.02 5.85 18.99
N GLY A 7 26.49 5.51 17.78
CA GLY A 7 27.38 4.37 17.54
C GLY A 7 26.69 3.02 17.35
N ASP A 8 25.35 3.01 17.26
CA ASP A 8 24.55 1.85 16.88
C ASP A 8 23.77 2.21 15.60
N LEU A 9 23.78 1.33 14.59
CA LEU A 9 23.27 1.63 13.26
C LEU A 9 22.05 0.77 12.91
N PRO A 10 21.19 1.23 11.97
CA PRO A 10 20.14 0.39 11.40
C PRO A 10 20.72 -0.87 10.78
N HIS A 11 19.96 -1.95 10.79
CA HIS A 11 20.30 -3.21 10.15
C HIS A 11 19.07 -3.70 9.41
N TYR A 12 19.20 -4.12 8.15
CA TYR A 12 18.09 -4.63 7.37
C TYR A 12 18.32 -6.07 6.95
N THR A 13 17.39 -6.94 7.34
CA THR A 13 17.28 -8.31 6.82
C THR A 13 15.81 -8.68 6.60
N ASN A 14 15.58 -9.57 5.64
CA ASN A 14 14.33 -10.28 5.41
C ASN A 14 14.63 -11.79 5.45
N VAL A 15 13.73 -12.63 5.93
CA VAL A 15 13.84 -14.11 5.98
C VAL A 15 14.99 -14.65 6.86
N LYS A 16 15.92 -13.86 7.29
CA LYS A 16 17.06 -14.28 8.13
C LYS A 16 17.28 -13.32 9.28
N MET A 17 17.63 -13.89 10.42
CA MET A 17 17.97 -13.06 11.58
C MET A 17 19.29 -12.30 11.36
N PRO A 18 19.46 -11.12 11.95
CA PRO A 18 20.73 -10.39 11.95
C PRO A 18 21.88 -11.14 12.63
N TRP A 19 21.65 -12.29 13.21
CA TRP A 19 22.62 -13.12 13.91
C TRP A 19 22.37 -14.62 13.71
N PRO A 20 23.43 -15.47 13.80
CA PRO A 20 23.32 -16.91 13.47
C PRO A 20 22.91 -17.80 14.65
N LEU A 21 22.27 -17.26 15.69
CA LEU A 21 21.86 -18.04 16.85
C LEU A 21 20.46 -18.62 16.70
N ARG A 22 20.14 -19.62 17.53
CA ARG A 22 18.81 -20.23 17.58
C ARG A 22 17.98 -19.70 18.74
N PRO A 23 16.65 -19.58 18.60
CA PRO A 23 15.76 -19.18 19.68
C PRO A 23 15.93 -20.01 20.96
N PRO A 24 15.98 -19.40 22.15
CA PRO A 24 15.83 -17.99 22.47
C PRO A 24 17.14 -17.22 22.66
N ALA A 25 18.29 -17.75 22.21
CA ALA A 25 19.58 -17.14 22.43
C ALA A 25 19.73 -15.81 21.68
N VAL A 26 20.39 -14.84 22.29
CA VAL A 26 20.66 -13.50 21.70
C VAL A 26 22.18 -13.25 21.69
N PRO A 27 22.67 -12.33 20.81
CA PRO A 27 24.09 -11.98 20.77
C PRO A 27 24.62 -11.50 22.15
N GLU A 28 25.88 -11.84 22.46
CA GLU A 28 26.56 -11.32 23.66
C GLU A 28 26.74 -9.80 23.57
N GLN A 29 27.07 -9.29 22.40
CA GLN A 29 27.07 -7.85 22.12
C GLN A 29 25.64 -7.44 21.79
N ASN A 30 24.99 -6.82 22.76
CA ASN A 30 23.59 -6.42 22.67
C ASN A 30 23.45 -4.96 23.09
N PRO A 31 23.38 -4.04 22.10
CA PRO A 31 23.27 -2.61 22.38
C PRO A 31 22.10 -2.30 23.33
N THR A 32 22.38 -1.47 24.32
CA THR A 32 21.40 -1.11 25.36
C THR A 32 21.42 0.39 25.58
N GLY A 33 20.26 1.02 25.37
CA GLY A 33 20.06 2.44 25.58
C GLY A 33 19.35 2.73 26.90
N VAL A 34 19.71 3.83 27.57
CA VAL A 34 19.02 4.28 28.79
C VAL A 34 18.50 5.69 28.57
N TYR A 35 17.18 5.80 28.46
CA TYR A 35 16.46 7.08 28.42
C TYR A 35 16.20 7.54 29.85
N ARG A 36 16.72 8.70 30.24
CA ARG A 36 16.57 9.24 31.58
C ARG A 36 16.03 10.66 31.56
N ARG A 37 14.99 10.92 32.34
CA ARG A 37 14.36 12.23 32.46
C ARG A 37 14.02 12.58 33.90
N SER A 38 14.27 13.83 34.27
CA SER A 38 13.76 14.40 35.50
C SER A 38 12.34 14.93 35.27
N ILE A 39 11.43 14.59 36.18
CA ILE A 39 10.03 14.99 36.11
C ILE A 39 9.60 15.59 37.44
N THR A 40 8.60 16.49 37.42
CA THR A 40 7.95 17.01 38.61
C THR A 40 6.48 16.65 38.62
N VAL A 41 6.04 15.89 39.61
CA VAL A 41 4.63 15.50 39.72
C VAL A 41 3.83 16.67 40.27
N PRO A 42 2.72 17.07 39.63
CA PRO A 42 1.85 18.15 40.12
C PRO A 42 1.30 17.85 41.52
N ARG A 43 1.25 18.85 42.38
CA ARG A 43 0.70 18.71 43.76
C ARG A 43 -0.76 18.24 43.76
N THR A 44 -1.52 18.53 42.74
CA THR A 44 -2.92 18.11 42.55
C THR A 44 -3.05 16.58 42.35
N TRP A 45 -1.95 15.87 42.08
CA TRP A 45 -1.93 14.41 41.93
C TRP A 45 -1.76 13.67 43.25
N LYS A 46 -1.54 14.39 44.36
CA LYS A 46 -1.41 13.77 45.67
C LYS A 46 -2.66 12.97 46.03
N GLY A 47 -2.46 11.71 46.40
CA GLY A 47 -3.55 10.79 46.77
C GLY A 47 -4.29 10.21 45.55
N ARG A 48 -3.76 10.42 44.37
CA ARG A 48 -4.24 9.81 43.10
C ARG A 48 -3.25 8.74 42.67
N ARG A 49 -3.70 7.83 41.83
CA ARG A 49 -2.86 6.85 41.14
C ARG A 49 -2.09 7.54 40.03
N THR A 50 -0.82 7.23 39.88
CA THR A 50 0.00 7.71 38.77
C THR A 50 0.52 6.54 37.94
N VAL A 51 0.21 6.54 36.66
CA VAL A 51 0.59 5.48 35.73
C VAL A 51 1.60 6.04 34.73
N LEU A 52 2.70 5.32 34.50
CA LEU A 52 3.64 5.57 33.43
C LEU A 52 3.24 4.73 32.22
N HIS A 53 2.96 5.39 31.12
CA HIS A 53 2.68 4.78 29.82
C HIS A 53 3.93 4.79 28.95
N VAL A 54 4.31 3.62 28.42
CA VAL A 54 5.36 3.43 27.42
C VAL A 54 4.70 2.87 26.17
N GLY A 55 4.50 3.71 25.15
CA GLY A 55 3.69 3.40 23.97
C GLY A 55 4.31 2.37 23.00
N GLY A 56 5.66 2.28 22.97
CA GLY A 56 6.38 1.29 22.17
C GLY A 56 7.88 1.39 22.40
N ALA A 57 8.53 0.24 22.57
CA ALA A 57 9.96 0.14 22.82
C ALA A 57 10.52 -1.16 22.20
N GLU A 58 11.41 -1.05 21.25
CA GLU A 58 11.98 -2.21 20.53
C GLU A 58 13.36 -2.55 21.08
N SER A 59 13.57 -3.79 21.59
CA SER A 59 12.65 -4.93 21.65
C SER A 59 12.09 -5.16 23.05
N VAL A 60 12.89 -5.04 24.10
CA VAL A 60 12.51 -5.23 25.50
C VAL A 60 12.96 -4.02 26.31
N HIS A 61 12.15 -3.61 27.29
CA HIS A 61 12.50 -2.49 28.13
C HIS A 61 12.26 -2.77 29.60
N ALA A 62 13.00 -2.09 30.46
CA ALA A 62 12.84 -2.08 31.91
C ALA A 62 12.68 -0.66 32.41
N VAL A 63 11.75 -0.46 33.34
CA VAL A 63 11.40 0.84 33.91
C VAL A 63 11.93 0.97 35.35
N PHE A 64 12.56 2.11 35.64
CA PHE A 64 13.06 2.50 36.94
C PHE A 64 12.53 3.89 37.30
N VAL A 65 12.07 4.07 38.52
CA VAL A 65 11.67 5.37 39.07
C VAL A 65 12.47 5.61 40.35
N ASN A 66 13.20 6.73 40.40
CA ASN A 66 14.07 7.09 41.54
C ASN A 66 15.09 5.98 41.92
N GLY A 67 15.57 5.24 40.89
CA GLY A 67 16.51 4.13 41.02
C GLY A 67 15.86 2.78 41.44
N MET A 68 14.57 2.74 41.69
CA MET A 68 13.84 1.51 42.02
C MET A 68 13.29 0.87 40.74
N PHE A 69 13.50 -0.43 40.58
CA PHE A 69 12.89 -1.21 39.47
C PHE A 69 11.38 -1.29 39.64
N VAL A 70 10.62 -0.99 38.60
CA VAL A 70 9.16 -1.00 38.59
C VAL A 70 8.61 -2.17 37.80
N GLY A 71 9.15 -2.45 36.63
CA GLY A 71 8.69 -3.51 35.78
C GLY A 71 9.40 -3.55 34.43
N TYR A 72 8.99 -4.47 33.54
CA TYR A 72 9.51 -4.61 32.19
C TYR A 72 8.41 -4.96 31.18
N GLY A 73 8.66 -4.69 29.92
CA GLY A 73 7.78 -5.04 28.79
C GLY A 73 8.54 -5.68 27.64
N THR A 74 7.90 -6.55 26.90
CA THR A 74 8.53 -7.39 25.86
C THR A 74 7.89 -7.30 24.47
N ASP A 75 6.80 -6.59 24.31
CA ASP A 75 6.15 -6.35 23.02
C ASP A 75 6.53 -4.94 22.54
N SER A 76 7.19 -4.84 21.40
CA SER A 76 7.65 -3.54 20.90
C SER A 76 6.53 -2.67 20.32
N ARG A 77 5.35 -3.22 20.03
CA ARG A 77 4.28 -2.51 19.29
C ARG A 77 3.06 -2.15 20.12
N LEU A 78 2.86 -2.82 21.25
CA LEU A 78 1.75 -2.53 22.16
C LEU A 78 2.25 -1.79 23.42
N PRO A 79 1.47 -0.83 23.94
CA PRO A 79 1.89 -0.06 25.10
C PRO A 79 1.99 -0.91 26.36
N SER A 80 2.94 -0.57 27.22
CA SER A 80 3.08 -1.11 28.57
C SER A 80 2.79 -0.01 29.57
N GLU A 81 1.98 -0.32 30.60
CA GLU A 81 1.60 0.63 31.64
C GLU A 81 2.09 0.13 33.01
N TYR A 82 2.64 1.07 33.79
CA TYR A 82 3.26 0.81 35.07
C TYR A 82 2.66 1.72 36.12
N ASP A 83 2.11 1.19 37.23
CA ASP A 83 1.76 1.97 38.37
C ASP A 83 3.03 2.41 39.13
N VAL A 84 3.32 3.69 39.08
CA VAL A 84 4.51 4.29 39.69
C VAL A 84 4.19 5.10 40.94
N THR A 85 2.96 5.03 41.43
CA THR A 85 2.46 5.85 42.54
C THR A 85 3.37 5.80 43.77
N ASP A 86 3.75 4.59 44.22
CA ASP A 86 4.56 4.37 45.42
C ASP A 86 6.05 4.67 45.21
N HIS A 87 6.48 4.85 43.97
CA HIS A 87 7.85 5.18 43.63
C HIS A 87 8.11 6.69 43.49
N LEU A 88 7.03 7.50 43.54
CA LEU A 88 7.10 8.95 43.40
C LEU A 88 7.07 9.68 44.73
N HIS A 89 7.80 10.79 44.81
CA HIS A 89 7.79 11.70 45.95
C HIS A 89 7.55 13.15 45.53
N GLY A 90 7.30 14.03 46.51
CA GLY A 90 7.14 15.46 46.22
C GLY A 90 8.43 16.08 45.66
N GLY A 91 8.30 16.92 44.64
CA GLY A 91 9.44 17.56 44.00
C GLY A 91 9.93 16.81 42.77
N ALA A 92 11.24 16.87 42.51
CA ALA A 92 11.84 16.23 41.30
C ALA A 92 11.97 14.72 41.49
N ASN A 93 11.54 13.97 40.50
CA ASN A 93 11.69 12.52 40.37
C ASN A 93 12.47 12.18 39.13
N THR A 94 13.14 11.04 39.09
CA THR A 94 13.85 10.55 37.92
C THR A 94 13.14 9.30 37.39
N VAL A 95 12.73 9.34 36.14
CA VAL A 95 12.28 8.15 35.38
C VAL A 95 13.43 7.73 34.48
N ALA A 96 13.76 6.46 34.47
CA ALA A 96 14.69 5.85 33.55
C ALA A 96 14.07 4.63 32.87
N ILE A 97 14.23 4.55 31.58
CA ILE A 97 13.76 3.42 30.77
C ILE A 97 14.99 2.85 30.07
N MET A 98 15.35 1.63 30.40
CA MET A 98 16.42 0.87 29.76
C MET A 98 15.80 0.05 28.64
N VAL A 99 16.28 0.20 27.41
CA VAL A 99 15.82 -0.56 26.25
C VAL A 99 16.98 -1.41 25.73
N ILE A 100 16.75 -2.70 25.54
CA ILE A 100 17.71 -3.67 25.05
C ILE A 100 17.31 -4.03 23.61
N ARG A 101 18.26 -3.93 22.66
CA ARG A 101 17.97 -4.07 21.22
C ARG A 101 17.45 -5.45 20.85
N TYR A 102 18.09 -6.52 21.34
CA TYR A 102 17.75 -7.89 20.98
C TYR A 102 17.27 -8.69 22.18
N SER A 103 16.22 -9.45 22.00
CA SER A 103 15.66 -10.32 23.03
C SER A 103 15.15 -11.63 22.43
N ALA A 104 14.73 -12.56 23.29
CA ALA A 104 14.04 -13.76 22.84
C ALA A 104 12.76 -13.44 22.02
N GLN A 105 12.18 -12.26 22.22
CA GLN A 105 10.99 -11.80 21.50
C GLN A 105 11.30 -11.29 20.10
N SER A 106 12.54 -10.92 19.80
CA SER A 106 12.98 -10.52 18.46
C SER A 106 12.75 -11.62 17.41
N TYR A 107 12.74 -12.89 17.82
CA TYR A 107 12.45 -14.02 16.94
C TYR A 107 10.97 -14.11 16.50
N VAL A 108 10.10 -13.33 17.09
CA VAL A 108 8.67 -13.21 16.72
C VAL A 108 8.31 -11.77 16.35
N GLU A 109 9.31 -10.95 16.11
CA GLU A 109 9.26 -9.59 15.54
C GLU A 109 10.20 -9.49 14.33
N ASP A 110 10.21 -10.55 13.52
CA ASP A 110 11.08 -10.79 12.37
C ASP A 110 10.40 -10.28 11.08
N GLN A 111 9.85 -9.04 11.14
CA GLN A 111 9.19 -8.41 10.01
C GLN A 111 10.20 -8.00 8.94
N ASP A 112 9.79 -7.99 7.68
CA ASP A 112 10.50 -7.41 6.56
C ASP A 112 10.56 -5.88 6.72
N GLN A 113 11.43 -5.43 7.62
CA GLN A 113 11.59 -4.04 8.04
C GLN A 113 12.94 -3.87 8.73
N TRP A 114 13.46 -2.64 8.78
CA TRP A 114 14.67 -2.31 9.50
C TRP A 114 14.68 -2.79 10.95
N TRP A 115 15.72 -3.47 11.36
CA TRP A 115 16.02 -3.74 12.76
C TRP A 115 16.54 -2.46 13.41
N MET A 116 15.74 -1.90 14.28
CA MET A 116 16.05 -0.68 15.01
C MET A 116 15.93 -0.92 16.49
N ALA A 117 16.23 0.09 17.30
CA ALA A 117 16.08 0.02 18.74
C ALA A 117 15.72 1.37 19.34
N GLY A 118 14.99 1.34 20.44
CA GLY A 118 14.64 2.50 21.21
C GLY A 118 13.15 2.70 21.43
N LEU A 119 12.84 3.86 21.99
CA LEU A 119 11.44 4.32 22.15
C LEU A 119 10.98 4.94 20.84
N HIS A 120 9.92 4.42 20.22
CA HIS A 120 9.40 4.90 18.95
C HIS A 120 7.96 5.42 19.03
N ARG A 121 7.30 5.29 20.21
CA ARG A 121 5.98 5.85 20.49
C ARG A 121 6.01 6.67 21.77
N GLU A 122 4.93 7.38 22.07
CA GLU A 122 4.85 8.32 23.19
C GLU A 122 5.10 7.68 24.56
N VAL A 123 5.78 8.42 25.43
CA VAL A 123 5.96 8.08 26.84
C VAL A 123 5.42 9.22 27.68
N PHE A 124 4.46 8.93 28.56
CA PHE A 124 3.85 9.95 29.41
C PHE A 124 3.41 9.40 30.76
N LEU A 125 3.17 10.31 31.69
CA LEU A 125 2.51 10.01 32.96
C LEU A 125 1.06 10.49 32.91
N GLU A 126 0.17 9.67 33.45
CA GLU A 126 -1.21 10.10 33.67
C GLU A 126 -1.61 9.90 35.14
N SER A 127 -2.56 10.72 35.57
CA SER A 127 -3.10 10.65 36.95
C SER A 127 -4.53 10.17 36.90
N ARG A 128 -4.80 9.07 37.60
CA ARG A 128 -6.14 8.48 37.72
C ARG A 128 -6.67 8.58 39.14
N ALA A 129 -7.98 8.59 39.33
CA ALA A 129 -8.58 8.42 40.64
C ALA A 129 -8.27 7.01 41.19
N VAL A 130 -8.27 6.84 42.49
CA VAL A 130 -8.08 5.52 43.16
C VAL A 130 -9.16 4.53 42.68
N VAL A 131 -10.40 5.01 42.55
CA VAL A 131 -11.46 4.28 41.87
C VAL A 131 -11.67 4.97 40.54
N ASN A 132 -11.44 4.29 39.43
CA ASN A 132 -11.41 4.87 38.09
C ASN A 132 -12.08 3.95 37.07
N ILE A 133 -12.38 4.50 35.90
CA ILE A 133 -12.79 3.70 34.74
C ILE A 133 -11.51 3.11 34.11
N GLU A 134 -11.33 1.82 34.29
CA GLU A 134 -10.17 1.10 33.78
C GLU A 134 -10.29 0.77 32.29
N ARG A 135 -11.52 0.47 31.84
CA ARG A 135 -11.80 0.17 30.42
C ARG A 135 -13.24 0.46 30.05
N VAL A 136 -13.45 0.79 28.80
CA VAL A 136 -14.78 0.88 28.17
C VAL A 136 -14.78 -0.04 26.96
N HIS A 137 -15.56 -1.10 27.02
CA HIS A 137 -15.80 -1.93 25.84
C HIS A 137 -17.16 -1.61 25.25
N ALA A 138 -17.20 -1.07 24.04
CA ALA A 138 -18.39 -0.62 23.36
C ALA A 138 -18.70 -1.54 22.16
N ARG A 139 -19.86 -2.16 22.17
CA ARG A 139 -20.42 -2.90 21.04
C ARG A 139 -21.51 -2.04 20.40
N ALA A 140 -21.15 -1.29 19.36
CA ALA A 140 -22.03 -0.43 18.59
C ALA A 140 -22.46 -1.17 17.33
N ASP A 141 -23.61 -1.81 17.36
CA ASP A 141 -24.13 -2.66 16.29
C ASP A 141 -25.20 -1.98 15.46
N TRP A 142 -25.22 -2.30 14.16
CA TRP A 142 -26.23 -1.89 13.20
C TRP A 142 -26.85 -3.11 12.55
N ASP A 143 -28.11 -3.36 12.84
CA ASP A 143 -28.88 -4.40 12.19
C ASP A 143 -29.44 -3.90 10.86
N HIS A 144 -28.88 -4.40 9.77
CA HIS A 144 -29.24 -4.00 8.42
C HIS A 144 -30.61 -4.49 7.98
N GLU A 145 -31.13 -5.57 8.55
CA GLU A 145 -32.45 -6.12 8.21
C GLU A 145 -33.57 -5.25 8.80
N THR A 146 -33.39 -4.81 10.03
CA THR A 146 -34.39 -4.01 10.74
C THR A 146 -34.12 -2.50 10.70
N GLY A 147 -32.92 -2.08 10.27
CA GLY A 147 -32.46 -0.67 10.30
C GLY A 147 -32.34 -0.12 11.74
N ARG A 148 -32.11 -0.98 12.73
CA ARG A 148 -32.00 -0.61 14.14
C ARG A 148 -30.56 -0.66 14.63
N ALA A 149 -30.20 0.32 15.45
CA ALA A 149 -28.93 0.35 16.15
C ALA A 149 -29.09 -0.16 17.59
N SER A 150 -28.01 -0.70 18.13
CA SER A 150 -27.86 -0.99 19.55
C SER A 150 -26.47 -0.64 20.04
N LEU A 151 -26.36 -0.18 21.29
CA LEU A 151 -25.08 0.07 21.95
C LEU A 151 -25.09 -0.66 23.28
N ALA A 152 -24.18 -1.62 23.42
CA ALA A 152 -23.91 -2.31 24.67
C ALA A 152 -22.51 -1.93 25.18
N LEU A 153 -22.41 -1.53 26.44
CA LEU A 153 -21.14 -1.14 27.08
C LEU A 153 -20.88 -2.07 28.27
N ASP A 154 -19.65 -2.58 28.32
CA ASP A 154 -19.06 -3.17 29.52
C ASP A 154 -18.00 -2.18 30.02
N VAL A 155 -18.31 -1.47 31.11
CA VAL A 155 -17.43 -0.49 31.73
C VAL A 155 -16.75 -1.10 32.95
N GLY A 156 -15.48 -1.43 32.83
CA GLY A 156 -14.66 -1.95 33.93
C GLY A 156 -14.22 -0.81 34.88
N VAL A 157 -14.34 -1.03 36.15
CA VAL A 157 -13.92 -0.09 37.18
C VAL A 157 -12.76 -0.70 37.97
N GLY A 158 -11.62 -0.04 37.89
CA GLY A 158 -10.42 -0.39 38.66
C GLY A 158 -10.49 0.20 40.05
N VAL A 159 -9.96 -0.54 41.00
CA VAL A 159 -9.84 -0.13 42.42
C VAL A 159 -8.46 -0.54 42.90
N LEU A 160 -7.70 0.44 43.37
CA LEU A 160 -6.44 0.18 44.06
C LEU A 160 -6.26 1.27 45.10
N ASP A 161 -6.56 0.95 46.38
CA ASP A 161 -6.35 1.88 47.45
C ASP A 161 -4.94 1.77 48.09
N ALA A 162 -4.60 2.69 48.97
CA ALA A 162 -3.29 2.73 49.65
C ALA A 162 -2.98 1.49 50.50
N THR A 163 -3.97 0.62 50.76
CA THR A 163 -3.80 -0.65 51.47
C THR A 163 -3.62 -1.84 50.53
N GLY A 164 -3.64 -1.59 49.20
CA GLY A 164 -3.64 -2.63 48.19
C GLY A 164 -4.99 -3.34 48.01
N SER A 165 -6.07 -2.80 48.60
CA SER A 165 -7.41 -3.37 48.43
C SER A 165 -7.93 -3.15 47.01
N THR A 166 -8.44 -4.22 46.40
CA THR A 166 -9.11 -4.22 45.10
C THR A 166 -10.63 -4.38 45.20
N VAL A 167 -11.20 -4.21 46.40
CA VAL A 167 -12.62 -4.43 46.68
C VAL A 167 -13.39 -3.12 46.62
N LEU A 168 -14.35 -3.05 45.67
CA LEU A 168 -15.26 -1.92 45.56
C LEU A 168 -16.47 -2.08 46.49
N GLY A 169 -16.78 -1.02 47.27
CA GLY A 169 -18.01 -0.97 48.09
C GLY A 169 -19.29 -0.81 47.27
N LYS A 170 -20.44 -0.83 47.93
CA LYS A 170 -21.77 -0.64 47.30
C LYS A 170 -21.98 0.80 46.86
N GLY A 171 -22.84 1.02 45.85
CA GLY A 171 -23.38 2.32 45.50
C GLY A 171 -22.67 3.01 44.30
N TRP A 172 -21.58 2.45 43.82
CA TRP A 172 -20.93 2.94 42.60
C TRP A 172 -21.79 2.68 41.38
N ARG A 173 -21.84 3.68 40.47
CA ARG A 173 -22.65 3.62 39.23
C ARG A 173 -21.89 4.22 38.05
N VAL A 174 -22.22 3.76 36.87
CA VAL A 174 -21.77 4.38 35.62
C VAL A 174 -22.99 4.95 34.93
N ARG A 175 -22.92 6.24 34.55
CA ARG A 175 -23.89 6.90 33.68
C ARG A 175 -23.28 7.08 32.29
N ALA A 176 -23.88 6.44 31.30
CA ALA A 176 -23.45 6.58 29.89
C ALA A 176 -24.38 7.50 29.12
N THR A 177 -23.80 8.42 28.32
CA THR A 177 -24.55 9.37 27.49
C THR A 177 -23.98 9.29 26.07
N LEU A 178 -24.80 8.93 25.10
CA LEU A 178 -24.43 8.96 23.68
C LEU A 178 -24.58 10.37 23.13
N ARG A 179 -23.55 10.85 22.39
CA ARG A 179 -23.51 12.17 21.79
C ARG A 179 -23.04 12.10 20.33
N GLY A 180 -23.51 13.03 19.50
CA GLY A 180 -22.81 13.38 18.27
C GLY A 180 -21.44 13.98 18.56
N LEU A 181 -20.55 14.02 17.58
CA LEU A 181 -19.23 14.68 17.74
C LEU A 181 -19.39 16.20 17.93
N ASP A 182 -20.52 16.78 17.53
CA ASP A 182 -20.95 18.15 17.81
C ASP A 182 -21.37 18.40 19.27
N GLY A 183 -21.35 17.37 20.11
CA GLY A 183 -21.76 17.41 21.53
C GLY A 183 -23.25 17.18 21.77
N ARG A 184 -24.09 17.18 20.77
CA ARG A 184 -25.55 16.95 20.90
C ARG A 184 -25.86 15.58 21.48
N VAL A 185 -26.69 15.53 22.52
CA VAL A 185 -27.13 14.28 23.13
C VAL A 185 -28.08 13.52 22.22
N ILE A 186 -27.84 12.21 22.09
CA ILE A 186 -28.68 11.29 21.29
C ILE A 186 -29.39 10.33 22.26
N GLY A 187 -30.70 10.46 22.35
CA GLY A 187 -31.52 9.67 23.27
C GLY A 187 -31.44 10.15 24.72
N ARG A 188 -31.46 9.23 25.65
CA ARG A 188 -31.39 9.48 27.09
C ARG A 188 -30.14 8.84 27.69
N ALA A 189 -29.57 9.47 28.71
CA ALA A 189 -28.53 8.84 29.50
C ALA A 189 -29.09 7.58 30.21
N VAL A 190 -28.25 6.55 30.29
CA VAL A 190 -28.57 5.29 30.97
C VAL A 190 -27.56 5.10 32.12
N THR A 191 -28.06 4.74 33.27
CA THR A 191 -27.24 4.49 34.47
C THR A 191 -27.33 3.03 34.87
N ALA A 192 -26.18 2.42 35.16
CA ALA A 192 -26.07 1.04 35.64
C ALA A 192 -25.22 1.00 36.91
N ASN A 193 -25.55 0.06 37.83
CA ASN A 193 -24.73 -0.19 38.99
C ASN A 193 -23.48 -0.96 38.64
N VAL A 194 -22.35 -0.60 39.28
CA VAL A 194 -21.12 -1.38 39.21
C VAL A 194 -21.25 -2.62 40.09
N ALA A 195 -20.94 -3.78 39.52
CA ALA A 195 -20.90 -5.02 40.28
C ALA A 195 -19.89 -4.89 41.44
N HIS A 196 -20.31 -5.14 42.68
CA HIS A 196 -19.46 -4.81 43.85
C HIS A 196 -19.27 -5.98 44.80
N ASN A 197 -19.93 -7.13 44.58
CA ASN A 197 -20.06 -8.12 45.62
C ASN A 197 -19.63 -9.53 45.24
N HIS A 198 -18.98 -10.18 46.20
CA HIS A 198 -18.56 -11.57 46.16
C HIS A 198 -19.60 -12.52 46.76
N VAL A 199 -20.90 -12.14 46.83
CA VAL A 199 -21.98 -12.99 47.35
C VAL A 199 -22.07 -14.32 46.61
N GLN A 200 -21.74 -14.31 45.33
CA GLN A 200 -21.60 -15.51 44.51
C GLN A 200 -20.24 -15.50 43.82
N PRO A 201 -19.17 -15.85 44.52
CA PRO A 201 -17.80 -15.72 44.00
C PRO A 201 -17.56 -16.45 42.68
N TYR A 202 -18.30 -17.53 42.40
CA TYR A 202 -18.19 -18.26 41.12
C TYR A 202 -18.79 -17.49 39.92
N ALA A 203 -19.64 -16.48 40.17
CA ALA A 203 -20.30 -15.68 39.15
C ALA A 203 -19.74 -14.25 39.05
N PHE A 204 -18.83 -13.88 39.95
CA PHE A 204 -18.24 -12.55 39.97
C PHE A 204 -17.18 -12.41 38.87
N THR A 205 -17.44 -11.54 37.89
CA THR A 205 -16.57 -11.28 36.72
C THR A 205 -15.81 -9.96 36.81
N GLY A 206 -15.64 -9.41 38.03
CA GLY A 206 -14.99 -8.10 38.26
C GLY A 206 -16.01 -6.97 38.43
N HIS A 207 -15.50 -5.78 38.79
CA HIS A 207 -16.29 -4.57 38.99
C HIS A 207 -16.69 -3.98 37.61
N VAL A 208 -17.74 -4.48 37.04
CA VAL A 208 -18.23 -4.08 35.69
C VAL A 208 -19.64 -3.51 35.79
N ALA A 209 -19.85 -2.34 35.18
CA ALA A 209 -21.17 -1.81 34.88
C ALA A 209 -21.56 -2.16 33.46
N ARG A 210 -22.73 -2.78 33.27
CA ARG A 210 -23.29 -3.09 31.95
C ARG A 210 -24.39 -2.11 31.61
N VAL A 211 -24.20 -1.37 30.50
CA VAL A 211 -25.15 -0.39 30.01
C VAL A 211 -25.67 -0.81 28.66
N GLU A 212 -26.97 -0.75 28.44
CA GLU A 212 -27.58 -1.04 27.13
C GLU A 212 -28.44 0.13 26.67
N MET A 213 -28.27 0.54 25.41
CA MET A 213 -29.06 1.55 24.75
C MET A 213 -29.68 0.95 23.50
N ALA A 214 -30.98 0.73 23.55
CA ALA A 214 -31.72 0.17 22.43
C ALA A 214 -32.12 1.28 21.45
N ASN A 215 -31.90 1.02 20.15
CA ASN A 215 -32.37 1.81 19.03
C ASN A 215 -32.05 3.34 19.11
N PRO A 216 -30.79 3.75 19.40
CA PRO A 216 -30.41 5.15 19.30
C PRO A 216 -30.59 5.63 17.84
N LYS A 217 -30.96 6.91 17.68
CA LYS A 217 -31.15 7.52 16.35
C LYS A 217 -29.82 7.94 15.76
N VAL A 218 -29.13 6.99 15.11
CA VAL A 218 -27.82 7.12 14.50
C VAL A 218 -27.84 6.68 13.04
N ARG A 219 -26.79 7.02 12.30
CA ARG A 219 -26.48 6.49 10.97
C ARG A 219 -25.35 5.46 11.12
N PRO A 220 -25.35 4.39 10.29
CA PRO A 220 -24.26 3.40 10.35
C PRO A 220 -22.95 3.98 9.84
N TRP A 221 -21.85 3.41 10.31
CA TRP A 221 -20.50 3.66 9.83
C TRP A 221 -20.18 2.74 8.64
N SER A 222 -19.55 3.29 7.61
CA SER A 222 -18.89 2.56 6.53
C SER A 222 -17.67 3.35 6.05
N ALA A 223 -16.77 2.74 5.27
CA ALA A 223 -15.63 3.45 4.68
C ALA A 223 -16.06 4.56 3.69
N GLU A 224 -17.26 4.49 3.13
CA GLU A 224 -17.84 5.51 2.25
C GLU A 224 -18.55 6.64 3.00
N ASP A 225 -19.10 6.35 4.20
CA ASP A 225 -19.81 7.30 5.08
C ASP A 225 -19.40 7.02 6.53
N PRO A 226 -18.26 7.55 7.00
CA PRO A 226 -17.67 7.20 8.30
C PRO A 226 -18.32 7.96 9.47
N GLN A 227 -19.56 7.59 9.79
CA GLN A 227 -20.33 8.21 10.85
C GLN A 227 -19.87 7.78 12.23
N ARG A 228 -19.41 8.74 13.02
CA ARG A 228 -18.89 8.52 14.38
C ARG A 228 -19.71 9.26 15.43
N TYR A 229 -19.73 8.69 16.62
CA TYR A 229 -20.42 9.21 17.78
C TYR A 229 -19.48 9.09 18.98
N ARG A 230 -19.79 9.78 20.08
CA ARG A 230 -19.05 9.67 21.33
C ARG A 230 -19.98 9.21 22.43
N VAL A 231 -19.63 8.13 23.11
CA VAL A 231 -20.26 7.77 24.38
C VAL A 231 -19.40 8.32 25.52
N VAL A 232 -20.02 9.08 26.43
CA VAL A 232 -19.38 9.59 27.63
C VAL A 232 -19.85 8.74 28.80
N CYS A 233 -18.90 8.06 29.43
CA CYS A 233 -19.12 7.26 30.66
C CYS A 233 -18.64 8.05 31.86
N GLU A 234 -19.56 8.36 32.80
CA GLU A 234 -19.29 9.07 34.04
C GLU A 234 -19.36 8.06 35.20
N LEU A 235 -18.28 7.93 35.95
CA LEU A 235 -18.24 7.14 37.17
C LEU A 235 -18.74 7.98 38.35
N ILE A 236 -19.78 7.48 39.02
CA ILE A 236 -20.48 8.18 40.11
C ILE A 236 -20.28 7.39 41.37
N ASP A 237 -19.81 8.06 42.44
CA ASP A 237 -19.58 7.48 43.75
C ASP A 237 -20.91 7.25 44.53
N PRO A 238 -20.88 6.61 45.73
CA PRO A 238 -22.05 6.40 46.54
C PRO A 238 -22.70 7.69 47.09
N HIS A 239 -22.02 8.85 46.97
CA HIS A 239 -22.51 10.17 47.40
C HIS A 239 -23.05 11.02 46.23
N ASP A 240 -23.26 10.42 45.06
CA ASP A 240 -23.74 11.11 43.84
C ASP A 240 -22.72 12.06 43.20
N VAL A 241 -21.43 11.95 43.53
CA VAL A 241 -20.36 12.76 42.93
C VAL A 241 -19.80 12.05 41.71
N VAL A 242 -19.66 12.78 40.59
CA VAL A 242 -18.93 12.29 39.41
C VAL A 242 -17.43 12.38 39.72
N VAL A 243 -16.76 11.25 39.82
CA VAL A 243 -15.33 11.18 40.14
C VAL A 243 -14.44 11.12 38.90
N GLU A 244 -14.99 10.63 37.79
CA GLU A 244 -14.28 10.54 36.50
C GLU A 244 -15.26 10.50 35.33
N ALA A 245 -14.85 11.01 34.19
CA ALA A 245 -15.58 10.88 32.92
C ALA A 245 -14.62 10.50 31.81
N VAL A 246 -14.96 9.44 31.08
CA VAL A 246 -14.20 8.93 29.92
C VAL A 246 -15.06 8.99 28.67
N GLY A 247 -14.53 9.52 27.57
CA GLY A 247 -15.18 9.58 26.28
C GLY A 247 -14.62 8.49 25.36
N GLN A 248 -15.50 7.62 24.82
CA GLN A 248 -15.15 6.63 23.80
C GLN A 248 -15.83 6.98 22.49
N VAL A 249 -15.07 7.10 21.41
CA VAL A 249 -15.62 7.24 20.05
C VAL A 249 -16.08 5.87 19.56
N VAL A 250 -17.23 5.82 18.89
CA VAL A 250 -17.85 4.60 18.37
C VAL A 250 -18.46 4.84 16.99
N GLY A 251 -18.52 3.80 16.17
CA GLY A 251 -19.26 3.78 14.90
C GLY A 251 -20.17 2.54 14.87
N PHE A 252 -21.43 2.73 14.53
CA PHE A 252 -22.42 1.64 14.49
C PHE A 252 -22.30 0.86 13.18
N ARG A 253 -21.93 -0.40 13.26
CA ARG A 253 -21.83 -1.26 12.10
C ARG A 253 -21.88 -2.73 12.46
N ARG A 254 -22.18 -3.58 11.47
CA ARG A 254 -22.09 -5.04 11.57
C ARG A 254 -21.20 -5.56 10.45
N VAL A 255 -20.29 -6.46 10.79
CA VAL A 255 -19.44 -7.20 9.85
C VAL A 255 -19.80 -8.68 9.92
N GLY A 256 -19.77 -9.37 8.81
CA GLY A 256 -19.99 -10.81 8.76
C GLY A 256 -19.87 -11.35 7.34
N ILE A 257 -19.96 -12.67 7.23
CA ILE A 257 -20.03 -13.35 5.94
C ILE A 257 -21.50 -13.66 5.65
N ILE A 258 -21.98 -13.16 4.52
CA ILE A 258 -23.34 -13.41 4.01
C ILE A 258 -23.20 -13.96 2.59
N ASP A 259 -23.82 -15.12 2.31
CA ASP A 259 -23.74 -15.80 1.00
C ASP A 259 -22.30 -15.98 0.48
N GLY A 260 -21.35 -16.31 1.38
CA GLY A 260 -19.93 -16.50 1.05
C GLY A 260 -19.16 -15.22 0.75
N LEU A 261 -19.66 -14.04 1.15
CA LEU A 261 -19.03 -12.74 0.93
C LEU A 261 -18.82 -11.99 2.24
N VAL A 262 -17.71 -11.30 2.35
CA VAL A 262 -17.49 -10.32 3.43
C VAL A 262 -18.43 -9.14 3.20
N CYS A 263 -19.27 -8.90 4.21
CA CYS A 263 -20.26 -7.83 4.18
C CYS A 263 -20.07 -6.87 5.36
N VAL A 264 -20.28 -5.59 5.09
CA VAL A 264 -20.45 -4.55 6.10
C VAL A 264 -21.90 -4.05 5.99
N ASN A 265 -22.60 -3.99 7.12
CA ASN A 265 -24.00 -3.56 7.16
C ASN A 265 -24.90 -4.29 6.12
N GLY A 266 -24.66 -5.59 5.93
CA GLY A 266 -25.41 -6.43 5.00
C GLY A 266 -25.07 -6.27 3.53
N ARG A 267 -24.10 -5.44 3.16
CA ARG A 267 -23.67 -5.25 1.77
C ARG A 267 -22.27 -5.79 1.54
N PRO A 268 -22.05 -6.55 0.47
CA PRO A 268 -20.72 -7.00 0.07
C PRO A 268 -19.80 -5.81 -0.17
N ILE A 269 -18.58 -5.90 0.30
CA ILE A 269 -17.54 -4.91 0.04
C ILE A 269 -16.48 -5.49 -0.90
N THR A 270 -15.78 -4.60 -1.61
CA THR A 270 -14.55 -4.93 -2.34
C THR A 270 -13.38 -4.26 -1.65
N VAL A 271 -12.35 -5.02 -1.33
CA VAL A 271 -11.13 -4.54 -0.68
C VAL A 271 -10.21 -3.97 -1.77
N MET A 272 -10.07 -2.66 -1.78
CA MET A 272 -9.14 -1.90 -2.60
C MET A 272 -8.03 -1.44 -1.66
N GLY A 273 -7.15 -2.38 -1.26
CA GLY A 273 -6.28 -2.23 -0.11
C GLY A 273 -4.81 -2.10 -0.44
N VAL A 274 -4.07 -1.65 0.57
CA VAL A 274 -2.60 -1.67 0.62
C VAL A 274 -2.14 -2.21 1.97
N ASN A 275 -0.96 -2.83 2.00
CA ASN A 275 -0.23 -3.13 3.23
C ASN A 275 0.52 -1.87 3.68
N ARG A 276 0.73 -1.69 4.97
CA ARG A 276 1.40 -0.49 5.49
C ARG A 276 2.25 -0.80 6.71
N HIS A 277 3.52 -0.47 6.62
CA HIS A 277 4.44 -0.35 7.76
C HIS A 277 4.49 1.08 8.34
N ASP A 278 4.83 1.20 9.64
CA ASP A 278 5.22 2.48 10.23
C ASP A 278 6.64 2.83 9.78
N HIS A 279 6.78 3.82 8.88
CA HIS A 279 8.08 4.27 8.37
C HIS A 279 8.11 5.77 8.07
N HIS A 280 9.26 6.38 8.38
CA HIS A 280 9.62 7.74 8.00
C HIS A 280 11.12 7.80 7.66
N PRO A 281 11.55 8.44 6.56
CA PRO A 281 12.92 8.36 6.08
C PRO A 281 13.97 8.91 7.05
N GLU A 282 13.62 9.86 7.92
CA GLU A 282 14.54 10.43 8.90
C GLU A 282 14.38 9.85 10.31
N ARG A 283 13.22 9.30 10.65
CA ARG A 283 12.88 8.84 12.00
C ARG A 283 12.63 7.33 12.11
N GLY A 284 12.75 6.61 10.99
CA GLY A 284 12.49 5.16 10.95
C GLY A 284 11.07 4.84 11.43
N LYS A 285 10.96 3.96 12.41
CA LYS A 285 9.68 3.50 12.98
C LYS A 285 8.94 4.53 13.88
N ALA A 286 9.56 5.70 14.15
CA ALA A 286 8.95 6.75 14.96
C ALA A 286 8.11 7.69 14.08
N VAL A 287 6.87 7.33 13.83
CA VAL A 287 5.93 8.12 13.03
C VAL A 287 5.06 9.02 13.90
N THR A 288 4.77 10.22 13.40
CA THR A 288 3.90 11.19 14.07
C THR A 288 2.44 11.04 13.63
N LEU A 289 1.53 11.74 14.30
CA LEU A 289 0.13 11.82 13.87
C LEU A 289 -0.03 12.42 12.48
N ASP A 290 0.84 13.39 12.12
CA ASP A 290 0.78 14.05 10.82
C ASP A 290 1.29 13.13 9.72
N ASP A 291 2.34 12.34 9.95
CA ASP A 291 2.82 11.32 8.99
C ASP A 291 1.72 10.27 8.72
N MET A 292 1.05 9.77 9.78
CA MET A 292 -0.05 8.83 9.64
C MET A 292 -1.25 9.44 8.88
N ARG A 293 -1.53 10.73 9.10
CA ARG A 293 -2.60 11.44 8.38
C ARG A 293 -2.25 11.62 6.92
N GLU A 294 -1.01 11.95 6.60
CA GLU A 294 -0.51 12.10 5.23
C GLU A 294 -0.65 10.79 4.44
N ASP A 295 -0.21 9.68 5.03
CA ASP A 295 -0.40 8.34 4.44
C ASP A 295 -1.89 8.09 4.12
N ILE A 296 -2.78 8.27 5.10
CA ILE A 296 -4.22 8.01 4.94
C ILE A 296 -4.85 8.93 3.89
N LEU A 297 -4.52 10.21 3.87
CA LEU A 297 -5.06 11.16 2.89
C LEU A 297 -4.59 10.83 1.48
N THR A 298 -3.32 10.42 1.32
CA THR A 298 -2.77 10.00 0.03
C THR A 298 -3.38 8.68 -0.42
N MET A 299 -3.55 7.70 0.47
CA MET A 299 -4.31 6.47 0.21
C MET A 299 -5.72 6.76 -0.28
N LYS A 300 -6.46 7.63 0.41
CA LYS A 300 -7.84 8.02 0.02
C LYS A 300 -7.88 8.67 -1.36
N ARG A 301 -6.91 9.54 -1.67
CA ARG A 301 -6.77 10.19 -2.98
C ARG A 301 -6.42 9.19 -4.08
N ALA A 302 -5.74 8.11 -3.72
CA ALA A 302 -5.43 6.99 -4.61
C ALA A 302 -6.54 5.92 -4.70
N ASN A 303 -7.77 6.21 -4.25
CA ASN A 303 -8.93 5.30 -4.24
C ASN A 303 -8.75 4.07 -3.33
N VAL A 304 -7.81 4.07 -2.40
CA VAL A 304 -7.65 3.01 -1.41
C VAL A 304 -8.78 3.13 -0.37
N ASN A 305 -9.44 2.01 -0.07
CA ASN A 305 -10.52 1.92 0.92
C ASN A 305 -10.20 1.01 2.10
N ALA A 306 -9.06 0.33 2.07
CA ALA A 306 -8.66 -0.62 3.11
C ALA A 306 -7.15 -0.60 3.35
N VAL A 307 -6.74 -0.93 4.58
CA VAL A 307 -5.33 -1.08 4.96
C VAL A 307 -5.15 -2.31 5.84
N ARG A 308 -4.10 -3.10 5.58
CA ARG A 308 -3.61 -4.12 6.51
C ARG A 308 -2.42 -3.53 7.25
N THR A 309 -2.48 -3.58 8.59
CA THR A 309 -1.39 -3.07 9.45
C THR A 309 -0.27 -4.10 9.50
N SER A 310 0.45 -4.22 8.44
CA SER A 310 1.56 -5.17 8.30
C SER A 310 2.77 -4.74 9.13
N HIS A 311 3.35 -5.59 9.99
CA HIS A 311 2.78 -6.85 10.48
C HIS A 311 2.65 -6.74 11.99
N TYR A 312 1.98 -5.70 12.46
CA TYR A 312 1.83 -5.37 13.88
C TYR A 312 0.75 -4.31 14.13
N PRO A 313 0.21 -4.22 15.36
CA PRO A 313 -0.72 -3.16 15.71
C PRO A 313 -0.02 -1.78 15.61
N ASN A 314 -0.62 -0.87 14.84
CA ASN A 314 -0.12 0.49 14.69
C ASN A 314 -0.35 1.33 15.95
N ASP A 315 0.11 2.58 15.96
CA ASP A 315 -0.27 3.56 16.98
C ASP A 315 -1.81 3.67 17.05
N HIS A 316 -2.39 3.72 18.23
CA HIS A 316 -3.85 3.77 18.39
C HIS A 316 -4.51 4.93 17.64
N ARG A 317 -3.79 6.05 17.48
CA ARG A 317 -4.26 7.24 16.76
C ARG A 317 -4.42 6.98 15.24
N PHE A 318 -3.70 6.00 14.69
CA PHE A 318 -3.88 5.57 13.31
C PHE A 318 -5.29 5.01 13.06
N TYR A 319 -5.81 4.22 14.00
CA TYR A 319 -7.18 3.70 13.91
C TYR A 319 -8.23 4.79 14.09
N ASP A 320 -7.98 5.79 14.95
CA ASP A 320 -8.84 6.99 15.03
C ASP A 320 -8.95 7.71 13.68
N LEU A 321 -7.83 7.83 12.96
CA LEU A 321 -7.82 8.41 11.61
C LEU A 321 -8.53 7.50 10.59
N CYS A 322 -8.35 6.16 10.66
CA CYS A 322 -9.08 5.21 9.81
C CYS A 322 -10.60 5.30 10.06
N ASP A 323 -11.00 5.43 11.33
CA ASP A 323 -12.41 5.66 11.71
C ASP A 323 -12.96 6.96 11.15
N GLU A 324 -12.13 8.01 11.09
CA GLU A 324 -12.49 9.36 10.64
C GLU A 324 -12.59 9.47 9.12
N TYR A 325 -11.57 8.99 8.41
CA TYR A 325 -11.49 9.13 6.95
C TYR A 325 -12.16 8.00 6.19
N GLY A 326 -12.55 6.94 6.88
CA GLY A 326 -13.23 5.79 6.30
C GLY A 326 -12.29 4.86 5.54
N LEU A 327 -11.49 4.09 6.28
CA LEU A 327 -10.73 2.95 5.78
C LEU A 327 -11.15 1.69 6.52
N TYR A 328 -11.33 0.57 5.82
CA TYR A 328 -11.41 -0.73 6.45
C TYR A 328 -10.03 -1.18 6.89
N VAL A 329 -9.94 -1.81 8.06
CA VAL A 329 -8.67 -2.24 8.63
C VAL A 329 -8.67 -3.75 8.88
N VAL A 330 -7.59 -4.40 8.45
CA VAL A 330 -7.16 -5.69 8.98
C VAL A 330 -6.07 -5.39 10.01
N ASP A 331 -6.40 -5.51 11.29
CA ASP A 331 -5.47 -5.24 12.40
C ASP A 331 -4.70 -6.52 12.74
N GLU A 332 -3.37 -6.45 12.71
CA GLU A 332 -2.52 -7.63 12.75
C GLU A 332 -1.69 -7.71 14.01
N ALA A 333 -1.66 -8.91 14.61
CA ALA A 333 -0.87 -9.17 15.80
C ALA A 333 0.64 -9.11 15.47
N ASN A 334 1.42 -8.52 16.40
CA ASN A 334 2.88 -8.43 16.29
C ASN A 334 3.54 -9.82 16.44
N ILE A 335 3.32 -10.66 15.45
CA ILE A 335 3.80 -12.05 15.39
C ILE A 335 4.28 -12.31 13.98
N GLU A 336 5.60 -12.36 13.82
CA GLU A 336 6.26 -12.82 12.62
C GLU A 336 7.53 -13.55 12.99
N SER A 337 7.71 -14.74 12.46
CA SER A 337 8.89 -15.59 12.73
C SER A 337 9.42 -16.21 11.43
N HIS A 338 9.60 -15.35 10.40
CA HIS A 338 9.87 -15.76 9.03
C HIS A 338 11.09 -16.68 8.94
N GLY A 339 12.21 -16.32 9.57
CA GLY A 339 13.43 -17.13 9.60
C GLY A 339 13.28 -18.48 10.32
N PHE A 340 12.26 -18.67 11.16
CA PHE A 340 11.98 -19.91 11.90
C PHE A 340 10.59 -20.47 11.61
N ASN A 341 9.81 -19.81 10.79
CA ASN A 341 8.50 -20.16 10.26
C ASN A 341 7.71 -21.16 11.15
N THR A 342 7.57 -22.43 10.73
CA THR A 342 6.77 -23.43 11.45
C THR A 342 7.35 -23.90 12.77
N SER A 343 8.56 -23.50 13.15
CA SER A 343 9.19 -23.98 14.39
C SER A 343 8.59 -23.35 15.64
N LEU A 344 8.41 -22.02 15.64
CA LEU A 344 8.02 -21.28 16.86
C LEU A 344 6.53 -21.39 17.17
N CYS A 345 5.68 -21.59 16.16
CA CYS A 345 4.23 -21.76 16.38
C CYS A 345 3.84 -23.06 17.10
N HIS A 346 4.82 -23.96 17.31
CA HIS A 346 4.71 -25.20 18.09
C HIS A 346 5.57 -25.21 19.35
N ASP A 347 6.47 -24.24 19.53
CA ASP A 347 7.36 -24.18 20.69
C ASP A 347 6.63 -23.65 21.92
N ALA A 348 6.41 -24.51 22.91
CA ALA A 348 5.68 -24.19 24.13
C ALA A 348 6.25 -22.96 24.88
N ARG A 349 7.55 -22.62 24.70
CA ARG A 349 8.17 -21.43 25.30
C ARG A 349 7.57 -20.12 24.79
N TYR A 350 7.06 -20.14 23.54
CA TYR A 350 6.50 -18.96 22.89
C TYR A 350 4.97 -18.89 22.95
N ARG A 351 4.27 -19.92 23.44
CA ARG A 351 2.80 -19.95 23.46
C ARG A 351 2.18 -18.71 24.13
N THR A 352 2.74 -18.29 25.25
CA THR A 352 2.27 -17.09 25.98
C THR A 352 2.44 -15.83 25.13
N THR A 353 3.53 -15.73 24.38
CA THR A 353 3.79 -14.62 23.46
C THR A 353 2.68 -14.47 22.42
N TRP A 354 2.29 -15.56 21.75
CA TRP A 354 1.17 -15.56 20.80
C TRP A 354 -0.12 -15.06 21.43
N LEU A 355 -0.50 -15.66 22.55
CA LEU A 355 -1.76 -15.34 23.25
C LEU A 355 -1.81 -13.90 23.78
N GLU A 356 -0.72 -13.42 24.39
CA GLU A 356 -0.66 -12.06 24.94
C GLU A 356 -0.67 -11.01 23.85
N ARG A 357 0.13 -11.15 22.80
CA ARG A 357 0.19 -10.21 21.68
C ARG A 357 -1.16 -10.09 20.99
N THR A 358 -1.78 -11.20 20.62
CA THR A 358 -3.11 -11.23 20.02
C THR A 358 -4.18 -10.69 20.99
N GLY A 359 -4.15 -11.11 22.24
CA GLY A 359 -5.16 -10.69 23.23
C GLY A 359 -5.10 -9.20 23.56
N ARG A 360 -3.89 -8.64 23.72
CA ARG A 360 -3.68 -7.21 24.00
C ARG A 360 -4.07 -6.33 22.82
N MET A 361 -3.77 -6.75 21.58
CA MET A 361 -4.24 -6.08 20.37
C MET A 361 -5.76 -5.95 20.37
N VAL A 362 -6.45 -7.07 20.48
CA VAL A 362 -7.93 -7.10 20.49
C VAL A 362 -8.51 -6.25 21.64
N GLU A 363 -7.94 -6.33 22.85
CA GLU A 363 -8.42 -5.58 24.01
C GLU A 363 -8.25 -4.07 23.80
N ARG A 364 -7.15 -3.62 23.23
CA ARG A 364 -6.88 -2.20 22.95
C ARG A 364 -7.79 -1.65 21.85
N ASP A 365 -7.94 -2.40 20.72
CA ASP A 365 -8.41 -1.82 19.46
C ASP A 365 -9.86 -2.16 19.13
N ARG A 366 -10.53 -3.03 19.86
CA ARG A 366 -11.90 -3.52 19.57
C ARG A 366 -13.01 -2.47 19.53
N ASN A 367 -12.75 -1.23 19.96
CA ASN A 367 -13.74 -0.16 19.88
C ASN A 367 -13.76 0.55 18.51
N HIS A 368 -12.75 0.35 17.68
CA HIS A 368 -12.63 1.00 16.37
C HIS A 368 -13.58 0.37 15.34
N PRO A 369 -14.50 1.14 14.73
CA PRO A 369 -15.40 0.62 13.71
C PRO A 369 -14.68 0.29 12.40
N SER A 370 -13.53 0.90 12.11
CA SER A 370 -12.72 0.63 10.93
C SER A 370 -12.19 -0.80 10.88
N ILE A 371 -11.84 -1.39 12.02
CA ILE A 371 -11.32 -2.76 12.09
C ILE A 371 -12.44 -3.76 11.77
N ILE A 372 -12.29 -4.47 10.65
CA ILE A 372 -13.26 -5.47 10.18
C ILE A 372 -12.76 -6.90 10.36
N MET A 373 -11.45 -7.11 10.47
CA MET A 373 -10.81 -8.40 10.66
C MET A 373 -9.68 -8.28 11.68
N TRP A 374 -9.48 -9.35 12.46
CA TRP A 374 -8.31 -9.58 13.29
C TRP A 374 -7.39 -10.55 12.59
N SER A 375 -6.13 -10.18 12.37
CA SER A 375 -5.11 -11.05 11.83
C SER A 375 -4.21 -11.60 12.92
N LEU A 376 -3.91 -12.90 12.84
CA LEU A 376 -3.18 -13.63 13.89
C LEU A 376 -1.66 -13.53 13.74
N GLY A 377 -1.19 -12.72 12.81
CA GLY A 377 0.23 -12.52 12.51
C GLY A 377 0.54 -12.73 11.03
N ASN A 378 1.82 -12.76 10.72
CA ASN A 378 2.37 -12.94 9.38
C ASN A 378 3.45 -14.02 9.40
N GLU A 379 3.63 -14.75 8.31
CA GLU A 379 4.73 -15.68 7.96
C GLU A 379 5.35 -16.44 9.14
N SER A 380 4.47 -16.98 10.00
CA SER A 380 4.84 -17.70 11.23
C SER A 380 4.38 -19.16 11.21
N GLY A 381 4.24 -19.75 10.01
CA GLY A 381 3.75 -21.09 9.82
C GLY A 381 2.29 -21.25 10.26
N TYR A 382 1.90 -22.48 10.59
CA TYR A 382 0.57 -22.77 11.16
C TYR A 382 0.69 -23.87 12.20
N GLY A 383 0.21 -23.61 13.41
CA GLY A 383 0.28 -24.54 14.53
C GLY A 383 -0.67 -24.23 15.65
N GLU A 384 -0.55 -25.01 16.74
CA GLU A 384 -1.46 -24.97 17.91
C GLU A 384 -1.55 -23.60 18.60
N HIS A 385 -0.52 -22.75 18.45
CA HIS A 385 -0.59 -21.39 19.03
C HIS A 385 -1.58 -20.53 18.27
N HIS A 386 -1.68 -20.66 16.95
CA HIS A 386 -2.68 -19.97 16.13
C HIS A 386 -4.10 -20.46 16.43
N ASP A 387 -4.29 -21.77 16.60
CA ASP A 387 -5.59 -22.34 17.02
C ASP A 387 -6.02 -21.76 18.38
N ALA A 388 -5.10 -21.65 19.33
CA ALA A 388 -5.36 -21.08 20.64
C ALA A 388 -5.71 -19.58 20.58
N CYS A 389 -5.00 -18.81 19.76
CA CYS A 389 -5.29 -17.40 19.50
C CYS A 389 -6.68 -17.21 18.86
N ALA A 390 -6.99 -17.99 17.83
CA ALA A 390 -8.28 -17.94 17.16
C ALA A 390 -9.43 -18.24 18.14
N ALA A 391 -9.31 -19.31 18.94
CA ALA A 391 -10.30 -19.67 19.95
C ALA A 391 -10.50 -18.55 20.98
N MET A 392 -9.42 -17.88 21.40
CA MET A 392 -9.47 -16.74 22.32
C MET A 392 -10.18 -15.54 21.68
N VAL A 393 -9.81 -15.14 20.45
CA VAL A 393 -10.42 -14.00 19.75
C VAL A 393 -11.91 -14.23 19.54
N ARG A 394 -12.32 -15.40 19.03
CA ARG A 394 -13.74 -15.72 18.82
C ARG A 394 -14.58 -15.62 20.12
N ARG A 395 -13.97 -15.87 21.27
CA ARG A 395 -14.63 -15.72 22.58
C ARG A 395 -14.68 -14.25 23.02
N VAL A 396 -13.62 -13.48 22.79
CA VAL A 396 -13.48 -12.09 23.28
C VAL A 396 -14.20 -11.09 22.40
N ASP A 397 -14.09 -11.26 21.09
CA ASP A 397 -14.74 -10.42 20.10
C ASP A 397 -15.28 -11.24 18.90
N PRO A 398 -16.46 -11.82 19.03
CA PRO A 398 -17.12 -12.55 17.94
C PRO A 398 -17.70 -11.64 16.83
N SER A 399 -17.55 -10.33 16.94
CA SER A 399 -18.15 -9.34 16.03
C SER A 399 -17.33 -9.03 14.78
N ARG A 400 -16.11 -9.60 14.70
CA ARG A 400 -15.17 -9.43 13.58
C ARG A 400 -14.70 -10.77 13.07
N LEU A 401 -14.24 -10.75 11.81
CA LEU A 401 -13.69 -11.93 11.15
C LEU A 401 -12.25 -12.17 11.58
N LEU A 402 -11.81 -13.41 11.42
CA LEU A 402 -10.40 -13.80 11.56
C LEU A 402 -9.74 -13.89 10.19
N HIS A 403 -8.47 -13.53 10.17
CA HIS A 403 -7.60 -13.55 9.02
C HIS A 403 -6.26 -14.17 9.42
N TYR A 404 -5.73 -15.11 8.62
CA TYR A 404 -4.37 -15.63 8.79
C TYR A 404 -3.93 -16.40 7.54
N GLU A 405 -2.90 -15.91 6.86
CA GLU A 405 -2.41 -16.45 5.59
C GLU A 405 -1.68 -17.80 5.77
N GLY A 406 -0.89 -17.97 6.83
CA GLY A 406 -0.13 -19.20 7.06
C GLY A 406 -1.01 -20.45 7.13
N ALA A 407 -2.24 -20.32 7.62
CA ALA A 407 -3.19 -21.43 7.59
C ALA A 407 -3.66 -21.76 6.17
N VAL A 408 -3.81 -20.77 5.30
CA VAL A 408 -4.17 -20.97 3.89
C VAL A 408 -3.02 -21.62 3.14
N PHE A 409 -1.80 -21.19 3.40
CA PHE A 409 -0.59 -21.74 2.78
C PHE A 409 -0.34 -23.21 3.19
N HIS A 410 -0.43 -23.51 4.50
CA HIS A 410 -0.08 -24.84 5.02
C HIS A 410 -1.22 -25.85 4.98
N ALA A 411 -2.47 -25.41 5.08
CA ALA A 411 -3.63 -26.30 5.16
C ALA A 411 -4.56 -26.26 3.92
N GLY A 412 -4.25 -25.40 2.94
CA GLY A 412 -4.96 -25.32 1.66
C GLY A 412 -6.17 -24.39 1.66
N TRP A 413 -6.67 -24.09 0.45
CA TRP A 413 -7.68 -23.04 0.21
C TRP A 413 -9.12 -23.52 0.39
N SER A 414 -9.39 -24.81 0.31
CA SER A 414 -10.75 -25.34 0.44
C SER A 414 -11.27 -25.31 1.88
N ASP A 415 -10.85 -26.28 2.68
CA ASP A 415 -11.32 -26.44 4.06
C ASP A 415 -10.23 -26.17 5.09
N GLY A 416 -8.97 -26.14 4.66
CA GLY A 416 -7.82 -25.96 5.52
C GLY A 416 -7.84 -24.63 6.26
N GLY A 417 -7.48 -24.64 7.54
CA GLY A 417 -7.37 -23.42 8.35
C GLY A 417 -8.69 -22.70 8.67
N ALA A 418 -9.87 -23.27 8.37
CA ALA A 418 -11.15 -22.61 8.60
C ALA A 418 -11.43 -22.28 10.07
N ASN A 419 -10.71 -22.89 11.00
CA ASN A 419 -10.80 -22.56 12.43
C ASN A 419 -10.11 -21.23 12.76
N VAL A 420 -9.12 -20.82 11.98
CA VAL A 420 -8.27 -19.66 12.27
C VAL A 420 -8.42 -18.53 11.26
N THR A 421 -9.02 -18.78 10.08
CA THR A 421 -9.30 -17.72 9.10
C THR A 421 -10.67 -17.91 8.46
N ASP A 422 -11.46 -16.84 8.43
CA ASP A 422 -12.79 -16.79 7.83
C ASP A 422 -12.75 -16.49 6.33
N VAL A 423 -11.58 -16.07 5.81
CA VAL A 423 -11.33 -15.73 4.42
C VAL A 423 -10.19 -16.59 3.85
N VAL A 424 -10.17 -16.82 2.56
CA VAL A 424 -9.00 -17.35 1.85
C VAL A 424 -8.12 -16.16 1.51
N CYS A 425 -6.93 -16.08 2.10
CA CYS A 425 -6.06 -14.91 2.04
C CYS A 425 -4.64 -15.29 1.62
N PRO A 426 -4.43 -15.75 0.38
CA PRO A 426 -3.10 -16.15 -0.09
C PRO A 426 -2.23 -14.92 -0.38
N MET A 427 -0.90 -15.11 -0.27
CA MET A 427 0.12 -14.18 -0.74
C MET A 427 0.46 -14.46 -2.19
N TYR A 428 0.60 -13.40 -2.99
CA TYR A 428 1.16 -13.41 -4.35
C TYR A 428 0.62 -14.50 -5.30
N ALA A 429 -0.58 -14.99 -5.04
CA ALA A 429 -1.21 -15.98 -5.91
C ALA A 429 -1.49 -15.35 -7.29
N PRO A 430 -1.10 -16.02 -8.40
CA PRO A 430 -1.31 -15.46 -9.74
C PRO A 430 -2.81 -15.36 -10.09
N PRO A 431 -3.20 -14.45 -11.02
CA PRO A 431 -4.59 -14.31 -11.46
C PRO A 431 -5.26 -15.63 -11.85
N SER A 432 -4.54 -16.54 -12.50
CA SER A 432 -5.04 -17.86 -12.88
C SER A 432 -5.39 -18.76 -11.70
N ALA A 433 -4.67 -18.64 -10.58
CA ALA A 433 -4.96 -19.44 -9.39
C ALA A 433 -6.21 -18.97 -8.66
N ILE A 434 -6.39 -17.63 -8.52
CA ILE A 434 -7.60 -17.07 -7.91
C ILE A 434 -8.83 -17.30 -8.80
N GLU A 435 -8.68 -17.22 -10.12
CA GLU A 435 -9.74 -17.55 -11.07
C GLU A 435 -10.16 -19.00 -10.95
N MET A 436 -9.19 -19.93 -10.90
CA MET A 436 -9.45 -21.35 -10.69
C MET A 436 -10.20 -21.61 -9.37
N TYR A 437 -9.85 -20.91 -8.29
CA TYR A 437 -10.59 -21.01 -7.02
C TYR A 437 -12.06 -20.63 -7.19
N ALA A 438 -12.32 -19.53 -7.85
CA ALA A 438 -13.66 -19.01 -8.07
C ALA A 438 -14.49 -19.91 -9.00
N GLU A 439 -13.93 -20.31 -10.16
CA GLU A 439 -14.62 -21.13 -11.18
C GLU A 439 -14.96 -22.54 -10.70
N LYS A 440 -14.03 -23.19 -10.01
CA LYS A 440 -14.22 -24.53 -9.47
C LYS A 440 -14.98 -24.56 -8.17
N ASN A 441 -15.33 -23.40 -7.61
CA ASN A 441 -16.00 -23.25 -6.32
C ASN A 441 -15.33 -24.13 -5.23
N LEU A 442 -13.99 -23.99 -5.10
CA LEU A 442 -13.17 -24.86 -4.27
C LEU A 442 -13.41 -24.70 -2.76
N GLY A 443 -14.22 -23.71 -2.34
CA GLY A 443 -14.60 -23.52 -0.95
C GLY A 443 -15.68 -22.47 -0.75
N PRO A 444 -16.32 -22.44 0.43
CA PRO A 444 -17.42 -21.49 0.72
C PRO A 444 -16.90 -20.11 1.18
N ARG A 445 -15.60 -19.96 1.42
CA ARG A 445 -15.02 -18.73 1.95
C ARG A 445 -14.77 -17.71 0.83
N PRO A 446 -14.97 -16.41 1.09
CA PRO A 446 -14.52 -15.37 0.16
C PRO A 446 -13.00 -15.34 0.07
N LEU A 447 -12.46 -14.92 -1.08
CA LEU A 447 -11.03 -14.76 -1.28
C LEU A 447 -10.69 -13.26 -1.28
N ILE A 448 -9.72 -12.88 -0.43
CA ILE A 448 -9.11 -11.56 -0.34
C ILE A 448 -7.60 -11.77 -0.25
N LEU A 449 -6.86 -11.33 -1.25
CA LEU A 449 -5.40 -11.44 -1.26
C LEU A 449 -4.81 -10.62 -0.11
N CYS A 450 -4.10 -11.24 0.83
CA CYS A 450 -3.45 -10.49 1.91
C CYS A 450 -2.24 -9.70 1.40
N GLU A 451 -1.58 -10.21 0.36
CA GLU A 451 -0.50 -9.54 -0.35
C GLU A 451 -0.56 -9.91 -1.83
N TYR A 452 -0.41 -8.92 -2.69
CA TYR A 452 -0.28 -9.13 -4.14
C TYR A 452 0.35 -7.90 -4.80
N SER A 453 0.80 -8.08 -6.05
CA SER A 453 1.35 -6.98 -6.86
C SER A 453 2.51 -6.26 -6.15
N HIS A 454 3.58 -7.01 -5.85
CA HIS A 454 4.77 -6.50 -5.17
C HIS A 454 5.36 -5.28 -5.90
N ALA A 455 5.52 -4.16 -5.19
CA ALA A 455 5.77 -2.84 -5.79
C ALA A 455 7.25 -2.45 -5.84
N MET A 456 8.17 -3.41 -5.79
CA MET A 456 9.60 -3.14 -5.73
C MET A 456 10.11 -2.48 -7.02
N GLY A 457 10.56 -1.23 -6.90
CA GLY A 457 11.07 -0.42 -8.01
C GLY A 457 10.04 -0.17 -9.10
N ASN A 458 10.43 -0.24 -10.38
CA ASN A 458 9.50 -0.16 -11.50
C ASN A 458 8.73 -1.47 -11.65
N SER A 459 7.54 -1.51 -11.09
CA SER A 459 6.77 -2.72 -10.80
C SER A 459 5.27 -2.55 -11.08
N ASN A 460 4.45 -3.43 -10.45
CA ASN A 460 2.99 -3.48 -10.54
C ASN A 460 2.45 -3.74 -11.95
N GLY A 461 3.26 -4.41 -12.80
CA GLY A 461 2.78 -4.95 -14.06
C GLY A 461 1.72 -6.03 -13.83
N GLY A 462 0.70 -6.07 -14.69
CA GLY A 462 -0.39 -7.03 -14.58
C GLY A 462 -1.40 -6.76 -13.47
N LEU A 463 -1.37 -5.60 -12.79
CA LEU A 463 -2.36 -5.23 -11.78
C LEU A 463 -3.79 -5.25 -12.36
N ALA A 464 -3.96 -4.75 -13.57
CA ALA A 464 -5.24 -4.79 -14.27
C ALA A 464 -5.72 -6.23 -14.57
N ASP A 465 -4.82 -7.20 -14.77
CA ASP A 465 -5.15 -8.60 -14.98
C ASP A 465 -5.80 -9.21 -13.73
N TYR A 466 -5.30 -8.88 -12.53
CA TYR A 466 -5.95 -9.25 -11.27
C TYR A 466 -7.37 -8.69 -11.18
N TRP A 467 -7.53 -7.40 -11.49
CA TRP A 467 -8.83 -6.74 -11.38
C TRP A 467 -9.82 -7.18 -12.44
N GLU A 468 -9.35 -7.61 -13.63
CA GLU A 468 -10.21 -8.26 -14.61
C GLU A 468 -10.82 -9.57 -14.09
N VAL A 469 -10.03 -10.39 -13.39
CA VAL A 469 -10.49 -11.63 -12.77
C VAL A 469 -11.39 -11.34 -11.56
N ILE A 470 -11.00 -10.42 -10.68
CA ILE A 470 -11.77 -10.02 -9.50
C ILE A 470 -13.16 -9.50 -9.91
N ASP A 471 -13.24 -8.64 -10.91
CA ASP A 471 -14.51 -8.06 -11.37
C ASP A 471 -15.45 -9.09 -12.03
N ARG A 472 -14.93 -10.22 -12.52
CA ARG A 472 -15.71 -11.32 -13.09
C ARG A 472 -16.34 -12.25 -12.05
N HIS A 473 -15.71 -12.41 -10.90
CA HIS A 473 -16.06 -13.43 -9.91
C HIS A 473 -16.42 -12.81 -8.57
N ARG A 474 -17.69 -12.95 -8.20
CA ARG A 474 -18.26 -12.30 -7.00
C ARG A 474 -17.54 -12.65 -5.68
N ASN A 475 -17.02 -13.87 -5.55
CA ASN A 475 -16.34 -14.37 -4.36
C ASN A 475 -14.87 -13.97 -4.28
N LEU A 476 -14.35 -13.24 -5.28
CA LEU A 476 -13.06 -12.59 -5.24
C LEU A 476 -13.29 -11.13 -4.84
N GLN A 477 -12.92 -10.77 -3.62
CA GLN A 477 -13.25 -9.45 -3.06
C GLN A 477 -12.06 -8.50 -2.94
N GLY A 478 -11.06 -8.64 -3.83
CA GLY A 478 -9.90 -7.74 -3.88
C GLY A 478 -8.72 -8.21 -3.04
N GLY A 479 -7.95 -7.27 -2.52
CA GLY A 479 -6.75 -7.59 -1.76
C GLY A 479 -5.96 -6.35 -1.35
N PHE A 480 -4.76 -6.60 -0.80
CA PHE A 480 -3.85 -5.57 -0.31
C PHE A 480 -2.55 -5.61 -1.12
N VAL A 481 -2.25 -4.52 -1.85
CA VAL A 481 -0.98 -4.39 -2.59
C VAL A 481 0.18 -4.37 -1.60
N TRP A 482 1.22 -5.10 -1.86
CA TRP A 482 2.49 -5.03 -1.15
C TRP A 482 3.42 -4.08 -1.88
N GLU A 483 3.80 -2.93 -1.34
CA GLU A 483 3.16 -2.30 -0.20
C GLU A 483 2.97 -0.78 -0.42
N TRP A 484 2.61 -0.05 0.64
CA TRP A 484 2.30 1.38 0.52
C TRP A 484 3.54 2.24 0.26
N LYS A 485 4.62 2.06 1.03
CA LYS A 485 5.73 3.01 1.06
C LYS A 485 7.09 2.30 1.03
N ASP A 486 8.01 2.78 0.21
CA ASP A 486 9.42 2.40 0.30
C ASP A 486 10.00 2.72 1.70
N HIS A 487 10.83 1.83 2.24
CA HIS A 487 11.43 2.03 3.56
C HIS A 487 12.87 2.57 3.50
N GLY A 488 13.23 3.30 2.47
CA GLY A 488 14.52 3.97 2.38
C GLY A 488 14.76 4.96 3.54
N LEU A 489 15.96 4.95 4.11
CA LEU A 489 16.38 5.90 5.15
C LEU A 489 17.21 7.01 4.54
N LEU A 490 16.88 8.26 4.84
CA LEU A 490 17.64 9.41 4.32
C LEU A 490 19.07 9.39 4.84
N GLN A 491 20.04 9.37 3.93
CA GLN A 491 21.46 9.29 4.23
C GLN A 491 22.26 10.22 3.33
N THR A 492 23.31 10.83 3.88
CA THR A 492 24.34 11.49 3.08
C THR A 492 25.41 10.45 2.69
N ALA A 493 25.50 10.17 1.40
CA ALA A 493 26.50 9.24 0.86
C ALA A 493 27.94 9.77 1.02
N PRO A 494 28.99 8.94 0.88
CA PRO A 494 30.39 9.36 1.01
C PRO A 494 30.81 10.48 0.05
N ASN A 495 30.15 10.62 -1.10
CA ASN A 495 30.37 11.70 -2.07
C ASN A 495 29.63 13.00 -1.73
N GLY A 496 28.90 13.05 -0.61
CA GLY A 496 28.18 14.23 -0.13
C GLY A 496 26.76 14.41 -0.71
N LEU A 497 26.30 13.51 -1.59
CA LEU A 497 24.94 13.53 -2.15
C LEU A 497 23.95 12.85 -1.20
N GLN A 498 22.70 13.26 -1.28
CA GLN A 498 21.61 12.63 -0.52
C GLN A 498 21.07 11.42 -1.28
N ARG A 499 20.74 10.36 -0.52
CA ARG A 499 20.05 9.18 -1.02
C ARG A 499 19.07 8.63 0.02
N PHE A 500 18.14 7.83 -0.42
CA PHE A 500 17.40 6.91 0.43
C PHE A 500 18.18 5.59 0.50
N ALA A 501 18.75 5.32 1.67
CA ALA A 501 19.60 4.17 1.90
C ALA A 501 18.78 2.90 2.13
N TYR A 502 19.32 1.77 1.69
CA TYR A 502 18.79 0.42 1.85
C TYR A 502 19.81 -0.49 2.58
N GLY A 503 19.48 -1.77 2.77
CA GLY A 503 20.33 -2.74 3.49
C GLY A 503 21.74 -2.84 2.96
N GLY A 504 22.71 -2.90 3.87
CA GLY A 504 24.15 -2.90 3.59
C GLY A 504 24.77 -1.51 3.49
N GLN A 505 23.99 -0.45 3.25
CA GLN A 505 24.52 0.91 3.11
C GLN A 505 24.87 1.60 4.45
N PHE A 506 24.52 0.97 5.56
CA PHE A 506 25.00 1.33 6.91
C PHE A 506 26.15 0.44 7.38
N GLY A 507 26.65 -0.48 6.54
CA GLY A 507 27.66 -1.46 6.89
C GLY A 507 27.11 -2.65 7.66
N ASP A 508 25.81 -2.85 7.58
CA ASP A 508 25.08 -3.96 8.18
C ASP A 508 25.32 -5.27 7.41
N GLU A 509 25.66 -6.34 8.16
CA GLU A 509 25.89 -7.68 7.64
C GLU A 509 25.36 -8.75 8.62
N PRO A 510 24.61 -9.77 8.15
CA PRO A 510 24.10 -9.98 6.80
C PRO A 510 23.01 -8.95 6.45
N ASN A 511 22.77 -8.70 5.14
CA ASN A 511 21.68 -7.82 4.71
C ASN A 511 20.96 -8.38 3.48
N ASP A 512 19.81 -7.81 3.15
CA ASP A 512 18.99 -8.13 1.96
C ASP A 512 18.84 -6.94 1.02
N GLY A 513 19.85 -6.04 1.00
CA GLY A 513 20.00 -4.97 0.00
C GLY A 513 18.78 -4.07 -0.13
N ASN A 514 18.36 -3.86 -1.37
CA ASN A 514 17.24 -2.98 -1.69
C ASN A 514 15.85 -3.65 -1.62
N PHE A 515 15.72 -4.83 -1.03
CA PHE A 515 14.42 -5.49 -0.90
C PHE A 515 13.42 -4.66 -0.06
N VAL A 516 13.92 -3.77 0.77
CA VAL A 516 13.19 -2.78 1.59
C VAL A 516 12.55 -1.65 0.76
N ALA A 517 12.84 -1.56 -0.55
CA ALA A 517 12.32 -0.52 -1.45
C ALA A 517 11.22 -1.09 -2.35
N ASP A 518 10.06 -1.38 -1.77
CA ASP A 518 8.95 -2.11 -2.37
C ASP A 518 7.60 -1.40 -2.22
N GLY A 519 7.65 -0.08 -2.04
CA GLY A 519 6.48 0.79 -1.93
C GLY A 519 5.91 1.27 -3.27
N ILE A 520 4.60 1.55 -3.29
CA ILE A 520 3.93 2.23 -4.41
C ILE A 520 4.09 3.76 -4.34
N VAL A 521 4.61 4.25 -3.23
CA VAL A 521 5.08 5.62 -3.04
C VAL A 521 6.50 5.60 -2.45
N SER A 522 7.25 6.66 -2.70
CA SER A 522 8.59 6.85 -2.14
C SER A 522 8.60 6.98 -0.61
N PRO A 523 9.77 6.97 0.07
CA PRO A 523 9.83 7.13 1.52
C PRO A 523 9.23 8.43 2.05
N ASP A 524 9.19 9.50 1.23
CA ASP A 524 8.59 10.80 1.51
C ASP A 524 7.19 10.98 0.92
N VAL A 525 6.51 9.86 0.59
CA VAL A 525 5.11 9.77 0.14
C VAL A 525 4.85 10.37 -1.25
N GLU A 526 5.88 10.56 -2.08
CA GLU A 526 5.69 10.92 -3.48
C GLU A 526 5.27 9.68 -4.29
N PRO A 527 4.16 9.76 -5.06
CA PRO A 527 3.66 8.60 -5.79
C PRO A 527 4.60 8.12 -6.91
N HIS A 528 4.91 6.83 -6.96
CA HIS A 528 5.52 6.22 -8.13
C HIS A 528 4.52 6.16 -9.31
N PRO A 529 5.00 6.07 -10.56
CA PRO A 529 4.13 6.03 -11.74
C PRO A 529 3.05 4.94 -11.72
N ALA A 530 3.31 3.83 -11.02
CA ALA A 530 2.36 2.73 -10.82
C ALA A 530 1.05 3.14 -10.11
N ILE A 531 1.07 4.26 -9.36
CA ILE A 531 -0.11 4.78 -8.67
C ILE A 531 -1.28 5.06 -9.64
N GLN A 532 -0.99 5.43 -10.89
CA GLN A 532 -2.02 5.70 -11.90
C GLN A 532 -2.81 4.42 -12.23
N GLU A 533 -2.12 3.29 -12.36
CA GLU A 533 -2.77 1.99 -12.62
C GLU A 533 -3.57 1.54 -11.39
N LEU A 534 -3.03 1.72 -10.16
CA LEU A 534 -3.74 1.45 -8.92
C LEU A 534 -5.04 2.25 -8.82
N MET A 535 -4.97 3.56 -9.05
CA MET A 535 -6.14 4.45 -9.02
C MET A 535 -7.21 4.02 -10.01
N TRP A 536 -6.79 3.60 -11.21
CA TRP A 536 -7.70 3.11 -12.23
C TRP A 536 -8.34 1.78 -11.84
N CYS A 537 -7.56 0.83 -11.35
CA CYS A 537 -8.07 -0.45 -10.84
C CYS A 537 -9.05 -0.25 -9.69
N HIS A 538 -8.78 0.68 -8.79
CA HIS A 538 -9.59 0.99 -7.60
C HIS A 538 -10.68 2.06 -7.83
N ARG A 539 -10.92 2.48 -9.07
CA ARG A 539 -11.89 3.55 -9.36
C ARG A 539 -13.31 3.22 -8.91
N PRO A 540 -14.06 4.18 -8.34
CA PRO A 540 -15.41 3.95 -7.82
C PRO A 540 -16.47 3.77 -8.91
N VAL A 541 -16.19 4.17 -10.14
CA VAL A 541 -17.09 4.04 -11.28
C VAL A 541 -16.32 3.59 -12.50
N ALA A 542 -16.86 2.64 -13.25
CA ALA A 542 -16.29 2.15 -14.49
C ALA A 542 -17.29 2.35 -15.66
N VAL A 543 -16.76 2.77 -16.82
CA VAL A 543 -17.53 2.98 -18.05
C VAL A 543 -16.97 2.09 -19.16
N GLN A 544 -17.82 1.28 -19.78
CA GLN A 544 -17.44 0.37 -20.85
C GLN A 544 -18.37 0.54 -22.06
N ASN A 545 -17.85 0.20 -23.24
CA ASN A 545 -18.63 0.17 -24.46
C ASN A 545 -19.66 -0.98 -24.41
N ALA A 546 -20.91 -0.68 -24.75
CA ALA A 546 -21.99 -1.65 -24.88
C ALA A 546 -22.70 -1.50 -26.25
N GLY A 547 -21.93 -1.48 -27.30
CA GLY A 547 -22.39 -1.26 -28.67
C GLY A 547 -22.72 0.21 -28.95
N TRP A 548 -24.01 0.57 -29.01
CA TRP A 548 -24.44 1.96 -29.21
C TRP A 548 -24.82 2.66 -27.90
N LYS A 549 -24.63 1.99 -26.78
CA LYS A 549 -24.84 2.47 -25.42
C LYS A 549 -23.59 2.28 -24.60
N LEU A 550 -23.62 2.76 -23.37
CA LEU A 550 -22.55 2.62 -22.39
C LEU A 550 -23.02 1.78 -21.22
N LYS A 551 -22.16 0.89 -20.75
CA LYS A 551 -22.34 0.15 -19.50
C LYS A 551 -21.62 0.92 -18.41
N VAL A 552 -22.35 1.38 -17.39
CA VAL A 552 -21.79 2.08 -16.24
C VAL A 552 -21.94 1.23 -15.00
N THR A 553 -20.85 0.93 -14.36
CA THR A 553 -20.82 0.16 -13.10
C THR A 553 -20.45 1.09 -11.95
N ASN A 554 -21.32 1.20 -10.95
CA ASN A 554 -21.01 1.83 -9.69
C ASN A 554 -20.43 0.78 -8.74
N ARG A 555 -19.14 0.89 -8.41
CA ARG A 555 -18.40 -0.06 -7.56
C ARG A 555 -18.49 0.26 -6.06
N GLN A 556 -19.18 1.36 -5.70
CA GLN A 556 -19.45 1.71 -4.31
C GLN A 556 -20.50 0.78 -3.71
N ALA A 557 -20.30 0.34 -2.46
CA ALA A 557 -21.26 -0.55 -1.78
C ALA A 557 -22.46 0.20 -1.20
N PHE A 558 -22.30 1.48 -0.85
CA PHE A 558 -23.31 2.26 -0.11
C PHE A 558 -23.78 3.51 -0.85
N SER A 559 -22.89 4.16 -1.59
CA SER A 559 -23.11 5.49 -2.18
C SER A 559 -23.49 5.39 -3.65
N ASP A 560 -24.48 6.17 -4.10
CA ASP A 560 -24.70 6.41 -5.51
C ASP A 560 -23.62 7.35 -6.10
N LEU A 561 -23.74 7.67 -7.40
CA LEU A 561 -22.75 8.51 -8.07
C LEU A 561 -22.96 10.03 -7.87
N SER A 562 -23.89 10.46 -7.02
CA SER A 562 -24.24 11.89 -6.86
C SER A 562 -23.13 12.73 -6.21
N TRP A 563 -22.18 12.10 -5.53
CA TRP A 563 -21.00 12.79 -4.95
C TRP A 563 -19.94 13.11 -5.99
N LEU A 564 -20.09 12.61 -7.23
CA LEU A 564 -19.17 12.81 -8.36
C LEU A 564 -19.76 13.78 -9.39
N ARG A 565 -18.86 14.43 -10.11
CA ARG A 565 -19.15 15.20 -11.33
C ARG A 565 -18.52 14.45 -12.51
N GLY A 566 -19.34 13.90 -13.40
CA GLY A 566 -18.91 13.26 -14.63
C GLY A 566 -18.75 14.28 -15.76
N THR A 567 -17.65 14.16 -16.48
CA THR A 567 -17.39 14.88 -17.75
C THR A 567 -17.01 13.90 -18.83
N TRP A 568 -17.22 14.28 -20.07
CA TRP A 568 -16.78 13.50 -21.22
C TRP A 568 -16.11 14.38 -22.26
N GLU A 569 -15.24 13.78 -23.06
CA GLU A 569 -14.51 14.42 -24.13
C GLU A 569 -14.41 13.47 -25.34
N LEU A 570 -14.75 13.95 -26.51
CA LEU A 570 -14.52 13.28 -27.79
C LEU A 570 -13.29 13.89 -28.45
N THR A 571 -12.31 13.05 -28.76
CA THR A 571 -11.10 13.46 -29.47
C THR A 571 -10.97 12.73 -30.79
N VAL A 572 -10.36 13.39 -31.77
CA VAL A 572 -9.96 12.83 -33.07
C VAL A 572 -8.47 13.10 -33.23
N ASP A 573 -7.67 12.05 -33.41
CA ASP A 573 -6.20 12.13 -33.48
C ASP A 573 -5.59 12.91 -32.31
N GLY A 574 -6.17 12.74 -31.11
CA GLY A 574 -5.77 13.41 -29.88
C GLY A 574 -6.34 14.82 -29.69
N GLU A 575 -6.86 15.46 -30.74
CA GLU A 575 -7.43 16.81 -30.65
C GLU A 575 -8.90 16.78 -30.23
N ARG A 576 -9.27 17.64 -29.26
CA ARG A 576 -10.62 17.73 -28.73
C ARG A 576 -11.61 18.30 -29.72
N VAL A 577 -12.61 17.52 -30.09
CA VAL A 577 -13.70 17.91 -31.01
C VAL A 577 -14.93 18.39 -30.23
N LYS A 578 -15.28 17.69 -29.16
CA LYS A 578 -16.49 17.93 -28.38
C LYS A 578 -16.31 17.54 -26.93
N SER A 579 -16.96 18.20 -26.02
CA SER A 579 -16.94 17.84 -24.59
C SER A 579 -18.21 18.30 -23.90
N GLY A 580 -18.48 17.73 -22.70
CA GLY A 580 -19.65 18.13 -21.92
C GLY A 580 -19.70 17.47 -20.54
N ARG A 581 -20.81 17.66 -19.85
CA ARG A 581 -21.11 16.97 -18.57
C ARG A 581 -21.98 15.75 -18.84
N TRP A 582 -21.80 14.73 -18.01
CA TRP A 582 -22.62 13.51 -18.07
C TRP A 582 -22.68 12.88 -16.68
N SER A 583 -23.89 12.71 -16.18
CA SER A 583 -24.11 12.21 -14.81
C SER A 583 -25.25 11.18 -14.81
N PRO A 584 -24.97 9.95 -15.28
CA PRO A 584 -25.95 8.87 -15.23
C PRO A 584 -26.28 8.50 -13.77
N VAL A 585 -27.51 8.11 -13.53
CA VAL A 585 -27.97 7.62 -12.23
C VAL A 585 -27.76 6.11 -12.19
N VAL A 586 -26.85 5.67 -11.31
CA VAL A 586 -26.54 4.25 -11.09
C VAL A 586 -26.49 4.00 -9.58
N ALA A 587 -27.35 3.12 -9.10
CA ALA A 587 -27.39 2.79 -7.69
C ALA A 587 -26.11 2.09 -7.22
N ALA A 588 -25.84 2.18 -5.91
CA ALA A 588 -24.69 1.54 -5.29
C ALA A 588 -24.60 0.03 -5.58
N GLY A 589 -23.43 -0.46 -5.95
CA GLY A 589 -23.17 -1.88 -6.24
C GLY A 589 -23.90 -2.42 -7.47
N THR A 590 -24.36 -1.55 -8.39
CA THR A 590 -25.10 -1.99 -9.58
C THR A 590 -24.45 -1.54 -10.88
N THR A 591 -24.86 -2.18 -11.95
CA THR A 591 -24.49 -1.87 -13.32
C THR A 591 -25.73 -1.47 -14.11
N ALA A 592 -25.65 -0.38 -14.87
CA ALA A 592 -26.72 0.09 -15.74
C ALA A 592 -26.21 0.27 -17.19
N THR A 593 -27.06 -0.07 -18.17
CA THR A 593 -26.83 0.30 -19.56
C THR A 593 -27.57 1.61 -19.84
N VAL A 594 -26.81 2.64 -20.20
CA VAL A 594 -27.31 4.01 -20.35
C VAL A 594 -26.98 4.56 -21.73
N ASP A 595 -27.70 5.61 -22.14
CA ASP A 595 -27.41 6.29 -23.39
C ASP A 595 -26.09 7.06 -23.30
N SER A 596 -25.33 7.03 -24.41
CA SER A 596 -24.10 7.82 -24.54
C SER A 596 -24.45 9.32 -24.62
N PRO A 597 -23.57 10.20 -24.06
CA PRO A 597 -23.74 11.66 -24.18
C PRO A 597 -23.55 12.18 -25.62
N VAL A 598 -23.04 11.34 -26.53
CA VAL A 598 -22.91 11.61 -27.95
C VAL A 598 -23.48 10.45 -28.76
N ASP A 599 -23.92 10.72 -29.98
CA ASP A 599 -24.27 9.64 -30.91
C ASP A 599 -22.96 8.91 -31.30
N LEU A 600 -22.80 7.66 -30.85
CA LEU A 600 -21.59 6.86 -31.10
C LEU A 600 -21.43 6.49 -32.57
N ARG A 601 -22.52 6.49 -33.36
CA ARG A 601 -22.48 6.22 -34.83
C ARG A 601 -21.87 7.41 -35.55
N ASP A 602 -22.35 8.62 -35.25
CA ASP A 602 -21.81 9.85 -35.83
C ASP A 602 -20.37 10.08 -35.40
N ALA A 603 -20.07 9.87 -34.13
CA ALA A 603 -18.72 10.02 -33.58
C ALA A 603 -17.71 9.09 -34.29
N LYS A 604 -18.08 7.82 -34.52
CA LYS A 604 -17.24 6.83 -35.23
C LYS A 604 -16.95 7.20 -36.69
N ASN A 605 -17.75 8.06 -37.32
CA ASN A 605 -17.57 8.46 -38.71
C ASN A 605 -16.52 9.55 -38.91
N HIS A 606 -15.99 10.16 -37.86
CA HIS A 606 -14.84 11.07 -38.02
C HIS A 606 -13.62 10.34 -38.61
N PRO A 607 -12.87 10.97 -39.50
CA PRO A 607 -11.60 10.39 -39.98
C PRO A 607 -10.56 10.40 -38.85
N GLY A 608 -9.66 9.42 -38.82
CA GLY A 608 -8.61 9.29 -37.82
C GLY A 608 -8.98 8.44 -36.63
N GLU A 609 -8.15 8.47 -35.58
CA GLU A 609 -8.40 7.78 -34.30
C GLU A 609 -9.46 8.54 -33.50
N VAL A 610 -10.53 7.84 -33.09
CA VAL A 610 -11.64 8.49 -32.38
C VAL A 610 -11.80 7.87 -30.98
N LEU A 611 -11.62 8.71 -29.97
CA LEU A 611 -11.67 8.30 -28.57
C LEU A 611 -12.75 9.08 -27.83
N LEU A 612 -13.50 8.39 -26.97
CA LEU A 612 -14.45 8.99 -26.03
C LEU A 612 -13.97 8.75 -24.61
N THR A 613 -13.50 9.81 -23.96
CA THR A 613 -12.92 9.76 -22.61
C THR A 613 -13.92 10.28 -21.60
N PHE A 614 -14.05 9.58 -20.49
CA PHE A 614 -14.85 9.96 -19.31
C PHE A 614 -13.93 10.26 -18.14
N ARG A 615 -14.24 11.32 -17.38
CA ARG A 615 -13.55 11.67 -16.14
C ARG A 615 -14.55 11.99 -15.04
N TRP A 616 -14.27 11.47 -13.86
CA TRP A 616 -15.12 11.66 -12.69
C TRP A 616 -14.33 12.33 -11.58
N THR A 617 -14.81 13.48 -11.15
CA THR A 617 -14.18 14.26 -10.09
C THR A 617 -15.12 14.42 -8.91
N VAL A 618 -14.57 14.60 -7.71
CA VAL A 618 -15.33 14.87 -6.50
C VAL A 618 -16.11 16.18 -6.67
N ALA A 619 -17.40 16.14 -6.50
CA ALA A 619 -18.29 17.30 -6.79
C ALA A 619 -18.18 18.41 -5.75
N ARG A 620 -17.88 18.10 -4.49
CA ARG A 620 -17.71 19.02 -3.34
C ARG A 620 -16.53 18.54 -2.51
N ALA A 621 -15.85 19.47 -1.84
CA ALA A 621 -14.78 19.11 -0.92
C ALA A 621 -15.27 18.11 0.15
N THR A 622 -14.41 17.16 0.47
CA THR A 622 -14.59 16.14 1.52
C THR A 622 -13.58 16.36 2.63
N SER A 623 -13.54 15.49 3.63
CA SER A 623 -12.50 15.54 4.68
C SER A 623 -11.11 15.14 4.18
N TRP A 624 -11.01 14.52 2.99
CA TRP A 624 -9.76 13.95 2.47
C TRP A 624 -9.30 14.55 1.13
N CYS A 625 -10.14 15.32 0.41
CA CYS A 625 -9.72 16.02 -0.81
C CYS A 625 -10.60 17.23 -1.11
N ASP A 626 -10.09 18.12 -1.95
CA ASP A 626 -10.81 19.25 -2.49
C ASP A 626 -11.80 18.83 -3.59
N ALA A 627 -12.77 19.72 -3.88
CA ALA A 627 -13.64 19.55 -5.04
C ALA A 627 -12.80 19.60 -6.32
N GLY A 628 -13.12 18.70 -7.25
CA GLY A 628 -12.38 18.56 -8.51
C GLY A 628 -11.30 17.50 -8.51
N HIS A 629 -11.00 16.86 -7.37
CA HIS A 629 -10.09 15.71 -7.33
C HIS A 629 -10.59 14.57 -8.23
N LEU A 630 -9.72 14.08 -9.12
CA LEU A 630 -10.03 13.02 -10.08
C LEU A 630 -9.99 11.65 -9.38
N VAL A 631 -11.09 10.91 -9.43
CA VAL A 631 -11.19 9.58 -8.80
C VAL A 631 -11.46 8.44 -9.78
N ALA A 632 -11.88 8.75 -11.00
CA ALA A 632 -12.10 7.71 -12.00
C ALA A 632 -12.01 8.29 -13.41
N TRP A 633 -11.57 7.45 -14.33
CA TRP A 633 -11.57 7.73 -15.76
C TRP A 633 -11.66 6.44 -16.54
N ASP A 634 -12.25 6.52 -17.73
CA ASP A 634 -12.27 5.45 -18.72
C ASP A 634 -12.23 6.05 -20.12
N GLN A 635 -11.70 5.30 -21.06
CA GLN A 635 -11.61 5.70 -22.45
C GLN A 635 -12.16 4.59 -23.34
N VAL A 636 -13.12 4.95 -24.17
CA VAL A 636 -13.73 4.05 -25.16
C VAL A 636 -13.15 4.38 -26.52
N VAL A 637 -12.48 3.41 -27.13
CA VAL A 637 -12.01 3.52 -28.51
C VAL A 637 -13.18 3.28 -29.44
N LEU A 638 -13.57 4.31 -30.19
CA LEU A 638 -14.63 4.23 -31.20
C LEU A 638 -14.09 3.88 -32.58
N ARG A 639 -12.88 4.34 -32.88
CA ARG A 639 -12.12 4.00 -34.07
C ARG A 639 -10.64 3.99 -33.77
N GLU A 640 -9.97 2.91 -34.12
CA GLU A 640 -8.53 2.72 -33.95
C GLU A 640 -7.72 3.62 -34.90
N ALA A 641 -6.49 3.93 -34.50
CA ALA A 641 -5.52 4.58 -35.35
C ALA A 641 -5.17 3.69 -36.55
N GLU A 642 -5.10 4.29 -37.73
CA GLU A 642 -4.73 3.58 -38.96
C GLU A 642 -3.20 3.59 -39.13
N ARG A 643 -2.67 2.49 -39.68
CA ARG A 643 -1.28 2.44 -40.14
C ARG A 643 -1.06 3.46 -41.26
N LYS A 644 -0.04 4.26 -41.13
CA LYS A 644 0.34 5.23 -42.15
C LYS A 644 1.09 4.52 -43.29
N ALA A 645 0.82 4.91 -44.53
CA ALA A 645 1.64 4.48 -45.64
C ALA A 645 3.05 5.09 -45.53
N LEU A 646 4.06 4.34 -45.94
CA LEU A 646 5.42 4.88 -45.97
C LEU A 646 5.46 6.09 -46.94
N PRO A 647 6.05 7.22 -46.53
CA PRO A 647 6.21 8.40 -47.37
C PRO A 647 7.02 8.08 -48.61
N LYS A 648 6.75 8.80 -49.70
CA LYS A 648 7.51 8.64 -50.94
C LYS A 648 8.94 9.13 -50.76
N ARG A 649 9.90 8.32 -51.23
CA ARG A 649 11.32 8.70 -51.25
C ARG A 649 11.55 9.87 -52.20
N ASP A 650 12.40 10.81 -51.77
CA ASP A 650 12.98 11.83 -52.63
C ASP A 650 14.26 11.24 -53.27
N PRO A 651 14.30 11.04 -54.58
CA PRO A 651 15.46 10.45 -55.24
C PRO A 651 16.70 11.37 -55.28
N ASP A 652 16.50 12.68 -55.11
CA ASP A 652 17.55 13.71 -55.25
C ASP A 652 17.98 14.27 -53.88
N ALA A 653 17.48 13.74 -52.76
CA ALA A 653 17.77 14.25 -51.45
C ALA A 653 19.20 13.97 -50.99
N GLU A 654 19.86 15.00 -50.47
CA GLU A 654 21.12 14.96 -49.75
C GLU A 654 20.89 14.79 -48.24
N ALA A 655 22.00 14.79 -47.41
CA ALA A 655 21.92 14.72 -45.96
C ALA A 655 21.04 15.84 -45.37
N THR A 656 20.18 15.50 -44.45
CA THR A 656 19.21 16.43 -43.83
C THR A 656 19.74 17.07 -42.56
N ALA A 657 19.03 18.08 -42.07
CA ALA A 657 19.29 18.67 -40.74
C ALA A 657 19.11 17.65 -39.60
N VAL A 658 18.29 16.60 -39.80
CA VAL A 658 18.16 15.47 -38.88
C VAL A 658 19.45 14.66 -38.82
N ASP A 659 20.05 14.33 -39.95
CA ASP A 659 21.32 13.58 -39.99
C ASP A 659 22.45 14.33 -39.28
N VAL A 660 22.47 15.66 -39.45
CA VAL A 660 23.44 16.52 -38.74
C VAL A 660 23.18 16.54 -37.23
N LEU A 661 21.91 16.59 -36.84
CA LEU A 661 21.53 16.63 -35.42
C LEU A 661 21.92 15.34 -34.68
N LEU A 662 21.67 14.17 -35.33
CA LEU A 662 21.92 12.88 -34.72
C LEU A 662 23.40 12.45 -34.79
N GLY A 663 24.18 13.00 -35.68
CA GLY A 663 25.60 12.61 -35.90
C GLY A 663 25.83 11.19 -36.36
N GLY A 664 24.78 10.41 -36.59
CA GLY A 664 24.79 9.02 -37.03
C GLY A 664 23.37 8.41 -37.09
N ALA A 665 23.25 7.23 -37.68
CA ALA A 665 21.97 6.51 -37.71
C ALA A 665 21.61 5.95 -36.31
N PRO A 666 20.32 5.89 -35.96
CA PRO A 666 19.85 5.16 -34.78
C PRO A 666 20.36 3.72 -34.76
N ARG A 667 20.89 3.27 -33.61
CA ARG A 667 21.42 1.91 -33.42
C ARG A 667 20.33 0.97 -32.90
N LEU A 668 20.37 -0.30 -33.34
CA LEU A 668 19.51 -1.32 -32.73
C LEU A 668 19.76 -1.41 -31.24
N ASN A 669 18.69 -1.50 -30.49
CA ASN A 669 18.74 -1.69 -29.03
C ASN A 669 17.86 -2.88 -28.61
N LEU A 670 18.51 -3.85 -27.94
CA LEU A 670 17.86 -5.04 -27.38
C LEU A 670 17.92 -5.05 -25.84
N TRP A 671 18.58 -4.06 -25.24
CA TRP A 671 18.83 -3.97 -23.80
C TRP A 671 18.02 -2.86 -23.13
N ARG A 672 17.66 -3.05 -21.86
CA ARG A 672 17.10 -2.01 -20.98
C ARG A 672 17.80 -2.01 -19.63
N GLY A 673 17.71 -0.92 -18.87
CA GLY A 673 18.08 -0.89 -17.47
C GLY A 673 17.21 -1.88 -16.69
N ALA A 674 17.75 -3.06 -16.38
CA ALA A 674 16.99 -4.14 -15.78
C ALA A 674 16.27 -3.69 -14.49
N THR A 675 14.99 -4.05 -14.36
CA THR A 675 14.20 -3.79 -13.14
C THR A 675 14.43 -4.89 -12.11
N ASP A 676 14.08 -4.64 -10.85
CA ASP A 676 14.17 -5.65 -9.79
C ASP A 676 13.33 -6.90 -10.10
N ASN A 677 12.25 -6.76 -10.86
CA ASN A 677 11.43 -7.87 -11.31
C ASN A 677 12.10 -8.72 -12.40
N ASP A 678 12.98 -8.14 -13.20
CA ASP A 678 13.77 -8.90 -14.19
C ASP A 678 14.81 -9.81 -13.49
N GLY A 679 15.32 -9.38 -12.33
CA GLY A 679 16.30 -10.08 -11.51
C GLY A 679 17.09 -9.11 -10.64
N PHE A 680 17.35 -9.48 -9.40
CA PHE A 680 18.02 -8.63 -8.43
C PHE A 680 19.48 -8.36 -8.79
N LYS A 681 19.78 -7.26 -9.46
CA LYS A 681 21.16 -6.92 -9.85
C LYS A 681 22.08 -6.74 -8.64
N LEU A 682 21.54 -6.24 -7.51
CA LEU A 682 22.27 -6.02 -6.27
C LEU A 682 22.33 -7.26 -5.36
N MET A 683 21.50 -8.25 -5.59
CA MET A 683 21.36 -9.45 -4.77
C MET A 683 21.33 -10.74 -5.61
N PRO A 684 22.40 -11.05 -6.37
CA PRO A 684 22.41 -12.22 -7.27
C PRO A 684 22.18 -13.56 -6.54
N GLY A 685 22.61 -13.66 -5.28
CA GLY A 685 22.38 -14.83 -4.45
C GLY A 685 20.89 -15.04 -4.12
N LEU A 686 20.15 -13.97 -3.87
CA LEU A 686 18.70 -14.04 -3.64
C LEU A 686 17.95 -14.45 -4.91
N SER A 687 18.33 -13.94 -6.07
CA SER A 687 17.81 -14.38 -7.37
C SER A 687 17.88 -15.90 -7.56
N SER A 688 18.97 -16.52 -7.13
CA SER A 688 19.16 -17.98 -7.21
C SER A 688 18.31 -18.73 -6.18
N ALA A 689 18.12 -18.17 -4.99
CA ALA A 689 17.39 -18.81 -3.89
C ALA A 689 15.87 -18.76 -4.09
N MET A 690 15.34 -17.68 -4.59
CA MET A 690 13.90 -17.49 -4.76
C MET A 690 13.31 -18.24 -5.96
N ALA A 691 14.11 -18.87 -6.81
CA ALA A 691 13.77 -19.85 -7.88
C ALA A 691 12.37 -19.73 -8.55
N ILE A 692 11.69 -18.60 -8.40
CA ILE A 692 10.39 -18.32 -8.99
C ILE A 692 10.64 -17.93 -10.45
N GLY A 693 10.66 -18.94 -11.34
CA GLY A 693 10.91 -18.82 -12.76
C GLY A 693 12.29 -18.19 -13.07
N GLY A 694 13.12 -18.80 -13.88
CA GLY A 694 14.46 -18.26 -14.15
C GLY A 694 14.41 -16.76 -14.44
N LYS A 695 14.91 -15.95 -13.51
CA LYS A 695 14.90 -14.49 -13.61
C LYS A 695 15.46 -14.06 -14.98
N ALA A 696 14.74 -13.22 -15.70
CA ALA A 696 15.04 -12.88 -17.08
C ALA A 696 16.42 -12.21 -17.25
N LEU A 697 16.80 -11.35 -16.30
CA LEU A 697 18.10 -10.66 -16.29
C LEU A 697 19.29 -11.62 -16.47
N TRP A 698 19.34 -12.68 -15.68
CA TRP A 698 20.50 -13.58 -15.71
C TRP A 698 20.60 -14.34 -17.01
N ARG A 699 19.47 -14.70 -17.62
CA ARG A 699 19.41 -15.26 -18.97
C ARG A 699 19.90 -14.28 -20.03
N TRP A 700 19.49 -13.01 -19.96
CA TRP A 700 19.93 -11.97 -20.89
C TRP A 700 21.43 -11.73 -20.83
N LEU A 701 22.02 -11.68 -19.62
CA LEU A 701 23.47 -11.54 -19.41
C LEU A 701 24.23 -12.76 -19.97
N GLU A 702 23.73 -13.97 -19.71
CA GLU A 702 24.32 -15.21 -20.26
C GLU A 702 24.30 -15.24 -21.78
N GLN A 703 23.21 -14.74 -22.37
CA GLN A 703 23.04 -14.63 -23.82
C GLN A 703 23.82 -13.46 -24.45
N GLY A 704 24.34 -12.53 -23.64
CA GLY A 704 25.10 -11.37 -24.10
C GLY A 704 24.24 -10.25 -24.68
N VAL A 705 22.97 -10.14 -24.25
CA VAL A 705 22.02 -9.10 -24.70
C VAL A 705 22.46 -7.69 -24.22
N ASP A 706 23.25 -7.63 -23.16
CA ASP A 706 23.81 -6.41 -22.55
C ASP A 706 25.07 -5.89 -23.26
N ARG A 707 25.59 -6.60 -24.27
CA ARG A 707 26.89 -6.27 -24.91
C ARG A 707 26.71 -5.31 -26.08
N ASP A 708 27.78 -4.57 -26.38
CA ASP A 708 27.81 -3.63 -27.52
C ASP A 708 27.57 -4.30 -28.88
N ASP A 709 27.87 -5.60 -29.00
CA ASP A 709 27.71 -6.39 -30.23
C ASP A 709 26.39 -7.22 -30.24
N ALA A 710 25.47 -6.92 -29.30
CA ALA A 710 24.18 -7.64 -29.21
C ALA A 710 23.35 -7.62 -30.48
N GLU A 711 23.56 -6.63 -31.39
CA GLU A 711 22.94 -6.62 -32.71
C GLU A 711 23.26 -7.89 -33.53
N SER A 712 24.42 -8.51 -33.30
CA SER A 712 24.83 -9.76 -33.96
C SER A 712 24.03 -10.99 -33.55
N LEU A 713 23.24 -10.89 -32.47
CA LEU A 713 22.38 -11.98 -31.98
C LEU A 713 21.10 -12.17 -32.78
N VAL A 714 20.74 -11.18 -33.62
CA VAL A 714 19.50 -11.17 -34.41
C VAL A 714 19.81 -10.85 -35.90
N ASP A 715 18.91 -11.21 -36.82
CA ASP A 715 18.98 -10.73 -38.20
C ASP A 715 18.28 -9.37 -38.30
N HIS A 716 19.07 -8.30 -38.36
CA HIS A 716 18.58 -6.95 -38.44
C HIS A 716 18.82 -6.35 -39.83
N ARG A 717 17.76 -5.86 -40.47
CA ARG A 717 17.78 -5.16 -41.75
C ARG A 717 17.09 -3.81 -41.58
N VAL A 718 17.76 -2.77 -42.04
CA VAL A 718 17.22 -1.41 -42.03
C VAL A 718 17.32 -0.79 -43.42
N THR A 719 16.28 -0.08 -43.79
CA THR A 719 16.27 0.79 -44.97
C THR A 719 15.99 2.22 -44.52
N SER A 720 16.86 3.15 -44.86
CA SER A 720 16.66 4.58 -44.59
C SER A 720 16.63 5.39 -45.84
N TYR A 721 15.83 6.45 -45.85
CA TYR A 721 15.75 7.41 -46.98
C TYR A 721 15.11 8.72 -46.52
N VAL A 722 15.40 9.78 -47.24
CA VAL A 722 14.72 11.07 -47.08
C VAL A 722 13.44 11.07 -47.91
N ASP A 723 12.36 11.52 -47.30
CA ASP A 723 11.08 11.63 -48.04
C ASP A 723 10.93 13.00 -48.72
N VAL A 724 9.95 13.09 -49.63
CA VAL A 724 9.66 14.30 -50.44
C VAL A 724 9.32 15.54 -49.60
N ASN A 725 9.15 15.42 -48.30
CA ASN A 725 8.90 16.51 -47.38
C ASN A 725 10.11 16.78 -46.46
N GLY A 726 11.28 16.19 -46.74
CA GLY A 726 12.53 16.43 -46.00
C GLY A 726 12.67 15.69 -44.68
N GLY A 727 11.76 14.75 -44.35
CA GLY A 727 11.90 13.89 -43.17
C GLY A 727 12.72 12.63 -43.49
N VAL A 728 13.42 12.09 -42.49
CA VAL A 728 14.17 10.83 -42.63
C VAL A 728 13.30 9.67 -42.18
N VAL A 729 13.07 8.71 -43.07
CA VAL A 729 12.29 7.50 -42.78
C VAL A 729 13.25 6.34 -42.55
N TYR A 730 12.98 5.60 -41.46
CA TYR A 730 13.64 4.33 -41.14
C TYR A 730 12.61 3.21 -41.17
N ASP A 731 12.93 2.10 -41.81
CA ASP A 731 12.09 0.89 -41.93
C ASP A 731 12.92 -0.33 -41.54
N HIS A 732 12.62 -0.90 -40.38
CA HIS A 732 13.37 -1.97 -39.74
C HIS A 732 12.64 -3.30 -39.87
N THR A 733 13.41 -4.38 -40.03
CA THR A 733 13.01 -5.76 -39.83
C THR A 733 14.02 -6.43 -38.90
N VAL A 734 13.56 -6.92 -37.77
CA VAL A 734 14.37 -7.67 -36.78
C VAL A 734 13.81 -9.07 -36.68
N VAL A 735 14.62 -10.10 -36.93
CA VAL A 735 14.25 -11.50 -36.79
C VAL A 735 14.96 -12.08 -35.57
N VAL A 736 14.18 -12.35 -34.53
CA VAL A 736 14.64 -12.91 -33.23
C VAL A 736 14.59 -14.44 -33.31
N PRO A 737 15.71 -15.15 -33.12
CA PRO A 737 15.73 -16.61 -33.15
C PRO A 737 15.05 -17.19 -31.88
N GLU A 738 14.57 -18.44 -31.95
CA GLU A 738 13.83 -19.11 -30.88
C GLU A 738 14.56 -19.17 -29.53
N ASN A 739 15.88 -19.29 -29.55
CA ASN A 739 16.72 -19.31 -28.34
C ASN A 739 16.87 -17.97 -27.65
N LEU A 740 16.39 -16.87 -28.25
CA LEU A 740 16.39 -15.50 -27.70
C LEU A 740 14.99 -14.98 -27.41
N SER A 741 13.99 -15.85 -27.32
CA SER A 741 12.66 -15.43 -26.88
C SER A 741 12.73 -14.73 -25.51
N ASP A 742 11.82 -13.78 -25.27
CA ASP A 742 11.74 -12.99 -24.03
C ASP A 742 12.92 -12.01 -23.86
N LEU A 743 13.20 -11.25 -24.89
CA LEU A 743 14.12 -10.11 -24.83
C LEU A 743 13.55 -8.96 -23.98
N PRO A 744 14.39 -8.06 -23.42
CA PRO A 744 13.92 -6.89 -22.65
C PRO A 744 13.22 -5.85 -23.53
N ARG A 745 13.76 -5.60 -24.75
CA ARG A 745 13.15 -4.71 -25.76
C ARG A 745 13.61 -5.08 -27.18
N ILE A 746 12.89 -4.58 -28.17
CA ILE A 746 13.31 -4.54 -29.56
C ILE A 746 13.00 -3.13 -30.08
N GLY A 747 14.04 -2.38 -30.35
CA GLY A 747 13.92 -1.00 -30.77
C GLY A 747 15.24 -0.42 -31.25
N VAL A 748 15.30 0.89 -31.24
CA VAL A 748 16.52 1.64 -31.55
C VAL A 748 16.76 2.72 -30.52
N VAL A 749 18.04 3.13 -30.37
CA VAL A 749 18.46 4.23 -29.53
C VAL A 749 19.34 5.19 -30.31
N PHE A 750 19.22 6.48 -30.03
CA PHE A 750 20.13 7.53 -30.49
C PHE A 750 20.25 8.63 -29.42
N GLU A 751 21.29 9.43 -29.53
CA GLU A 751 21.56 10.52 -28.59
C GLU A 751 21.21 11.88 -29.22
N LEU A 752 20.61 12.75 -28.42
CA LEU A 752 20.41 14.15 -28.72
C LEU A 752 21.40 15.02 -27.95
N PRO A 753 21.92 16.09 -28.53
CA PRO A 753 22.80 17.00 -27.81
C PRO A 753 22.04 17.74 -26.70
N SER A 754 22.78 18.37 -25.80
CA SER A 754 22.25 19.12 -24.67
C SER A 754 21.23 20.21 -25.08
N GLY A 755 20.32 20.51 -24.16
CA GLY A 755 19.33 21.57 -24.25
C GLY A 755 17.95 21.15 -24.76
N PHE A 756 17.74 19.87 -25.06
CA PHE A 756 16.41 19.29 -25.20
C PHE A 756 15.94 18.84 -23.82
N ASP A 757 14.80 19.36 -23.36
CA ASP A 757 14.38 19.30 -21.96
C ASP A 757 12.88 19.06 -21.75
N THR A 758 12.08 19.11 -22.82
CA THR A 758 10.63 18.91 -22.75
C THR A 758 10.19 17.88 -23.78
N VAL A 759 9.22 17.05 -23.43
CA VAL A 759 8.59 16.08 -24.33
C VAL A 759 7.11 16.39 -24.48
N ARG A 760 6.64 16.42 -25.74
CA ARG A 760 5.22 16.49 -26.10
C ARG A 760 4.89 15.30 -26.96
N TYR A 761 3.87 14.55 -26.64
CA TYR A 761 3.59 13.31 -27.36
C TYR A 761 2.09 13.00 -27.46
N HIS A 762 1.71 12.28 -28.51
CA HIS A 762 0.41 11.64 -28.63
C HIS A 762 0.60 10.15 -28.39
N GLY A 763 0.26 9.70 -27.21
CA GLY A 763 0.47 8.36 -26.70
C GLY A 763 -0.28 8.14 -25.38
N ARG A 764 0.04 7.07 -24.67
CA ARG A 764 -0.52 6.83 -23.34
C ARG A 764 0.24 7.62 -22.28
N GLY A 765 -0.53 8.28 -21.38
CA GLY A 765 0.03 9.18 -20.36
C GLY A 765 -0.99 9.57 -19.29
N PRO A 766 -0.69 10.61 -18.49
CA PRO A 766 0.51 11.49 -18.58
C PRO A 766 1.80 10.90 -18.04
N LEU A 767 1.75 9.94 -17.09
CA LEU A 767 2.92 9.35 -16.46
C LEU A 767 3.54 8.25 -17.33
N GLU A 768 4.77 7.84 -17.00
CA GLU A 768 5.35 6.64 -17.59
C GLU A 768 4.41 5.44 -17.46
N ASN A 769 4.46 4.55 -18.43
CA ASN A 769 3.64 3.35 -18.41
C ASN A 769 4.33 2.23 -19.18
N MET A 770 4.03 0.98 -18.82
CA MET A 770 4.66 -0.21 -19.39
C MET A 770 3.61 -1.07 -20.11
N PRO A 771 3.97 -1.96 -21.02
CA PRO A 771 2.99 -2.74 -21.78
C PRO A 771 2.00 -3.53 -20.93
N ASP A 772 2.38 -3.94 -19.72
CA ASP A 772 1.56 -4.63 -18.73
C ASP A 772 1.03 -3.74 -17.61
N ARG A 773 1.27 -2.41 -17.71
CA ARG A 773 0.84 -1.37 -16.77
C ARG A 773 0.48 -0.10 -17.53
N ASN A 774 -0.53 -0.16 -18.36
CA ASN A 774 -0.92 0.98 -19.22
C ASN A 774 -2.44 1.14 -19.43
N ILE A 775 -3.23 0.31 -18.79
CA ILE A 775 -4.70 0.40 -18.91
C ILE A 775 -5.21 1.68 -18.23
N GLY A 776 -4.61 2.09 -17.13
CA GLY A 776 -4.89 3.36 -16.45
C GLY A 776 -4.38 4.58 -17.22
N ALA A 777 -3.50 4.41 -18.19
CA ALA A 777 -2.94 5.50 -18.98
C ALA A 777 -3.82 5.82 -20.19
N LEU A 778 -4.30 7.06 -20.31
CA LEU A 778 -5.17 7.52 -21.37
C LEU A 778 -4.37 7.86 -22.65
N LEU A 779 -4.87 7.44 -23.80
CA LEU A 779 -4.40 7.96 -25.08
C LEU A 779 -4.79 9.43 -25.22
N GLY A 780 -3.82 10.28 -25.53
CA GLY A 780 -4.03 11.70 -25.64
C GLY A 780 -2.76 12.45 -26.03
N ILE A 781 -2.84 13.76 -26.13
CA ILE A 781 -1.68 14.64 -26.30
C ILE A 781 -1.28 15.16 -24.92
N TRP A 782 -0.02 14.89 -24.56
CA TRP A 782 0.58 15.23 -23.27
C TRP A 782 1.84 16.05 -23.47
N GLU A 783 2.19 16.83 -22.45
CA GLU A 783 3.43 17.59 -22.42
C GLU A 783 3.98 17.55 -20.99
N SER A 784 5.27 17.27 -20.83
CA SER A 784 5.99 17.25 -19.56
C SER A 784 7.45 17.60 -19.79
N ASP A 785 8.14 17.94 -18.71
CA ASP A 785 9.60 17.92 -18.70
C ASP A 785 10.08 16.48 -18.94
N VAL A 786 11.35 16.33 -19.31
CA VAL A 786 12.00 15.02 -19.40
C VAL A 786 11.97 14.36 -18.02
N ASP A 787 11.58 13.08 -17.95
CA ASP A 787 11.42 12.37 -16.69
C ASP A 787 12.73 12.26 -15.91
N GLU A 788 12.65 12.46 -14.61
CA GLU A 788 13.69 12.13 -13.65
C GLU A 788 13.40 10.75 -13.05
N LEU A 789 14.44 10.05 -12.60
CA LEU A 789 14.31 8.70 -12.03
C LEU A 789 13.52 8.73 -10.70
N PRO A 790 12.38 8.05 -10.60
CA PRO A 790 11.58 8.05 -9.37
C PRO A 790 11.95 6.95 -8.37
N TYR A 791 12.87 6.04 -8.71
CA TYR A 791 13.15 4.84 -7.92
C TYR A 791 14.47 4.98 -7.13
N ILE A 792 14.53 4.33 -5.95
CA ILE A 792 15.72 4.32 -5.08
C ILE A 792 16.93 3.68 -5.79
N VAL A 793 16.69 2.59 -6.50
CA VAL A 793 17.71 1.90 -7.28
C VAL A 793 17.50 2.21 -8.77
N PRO A 794 18.53 2.73 -9.47
CA PRO A 794 18.45 3.02 -10.89
C PRO A 794 18.08 1.79 -11.73
N GLN A 795 17.08 1.95 -12.56
CA GLN A 795 16.50 0.91 -13.42
C GLN A 795 15.71 1.57 -14.54
N GLU A 796 15.15 0.80 -15.49
CA GLU A 796 14.33 1.30 -16.60
C GLU A 796 13.22 2.23 -16.12
N PHE A 797 13.05 3.38 -16.76
CA PHE A 797 12.00 4.35 -16.49
C PHE A 797 11.70 5.24 -17.69
N GLY A 798 10.66 6.07 -17.61
CA GLY A 798 10.32 7.11 -18.59
C GLY A 798 9.64 6.62 -19.87
N LEU A 799 9.27 5.35 -19.97
CA LEU A 799 8.60 4.80 -21.16
C LEU A 799 7.18 5.37 -21.32
N ARG A 800 6.82 5.69 -22.58
CA ARG A 800 5.44 5.99 -23.02
C ARG A 800 5.03 4.97 -24.07
N THR A 801 3.96 4.23 -23.80
CA THR A 801 3.49 3.23 -24.75
C THR A 801 2.51 3.82 -25.77
N ASP A 802 2.36 3.14 -26.91
CA ASP A 802 1.39 3.48 -27.97
C ASP A 802 1.54 4.92 -28.50
N CYS A 803 2.76 5.45 -28.63
CA CYS A 803 3.01 6.79 -29.17
C CYS A 803 2.77 6.82 -30.67
N ARG A 804 1.87 7.70 -31.12
CA ARG A 804 1.64 8.01 -32.53
C ARG A 804 2.72 8.94 -33.07
N TRP A 805 3.18 9.81 -32.16
CA TRP A 805 4.32 10.69 -32.35
C TRP A 805 4.82 11.21 -30.99
N MET A 806 6.09 11.60 -30.99
CA MET A 806 6.73 12.32 -29.89
C MET A 806 7.54 13.48 -30.44
N GLU A 807 7.42 14.65 -29.86
CA GLU A 807 8.25 15.82 -30.09
C GLU A 807 9.16 16.03 -28.87
N ILE A 808 10.46 16.11 -29.10
CA ILE A 808 11.44 16.46 -28.08
C ILE A 808 11.83 17.89 -28.35
N VAL A 809 11.57 18.77 -27.39
CA VAL A 809 11.64 20.22 -27.54
C VAL A 809 12.90 20.76 -26.88
N ARG A 810 13.53 21.71 -27.56
CA ARG A 810 14.64 22.47 -27.03
C ARG A 810 14.11 23.86 -26.60
N SER A 811 13.87 24.03 -25.29
CA SER A 811 13.15 25.17 -24.74
C SER A 811 13.79 26.53 -25.08
N ARG A 812 15.13 26.61 -25.23
CA ARG A 812 15.83 27.88 -25.50
C ARG A 812 15.47 28.53 -26.82
N ASP A 813 15.06 27.77 -27.84
CA ASP A 813 14.81 28.30 -29.20
C ASP A 813 13.56 27.69 -29.86
N GLY A 814 12.85 26.79 -29.16
CA GLY A 814 11.63 26.14 -29.64
C GLY A 814 11.84 25.09 -30.71
N ARG A 815 13.08 24.77 -31.09
CA ARG A 815 13.38 23.72 -32.10
C ARG A 815 12.92 22.36 -31.58
N ARG A 816 12.27 21.58 -32.44
CA ARG A 816 11.66 20.29 -32.05
C ARG A 816 12.11 19.17 -32.99
N LEU A 817 12.55 18.06 -32.39
CA LEU A 817 12.66 16.80 -33.13
C LEU A 817 11.35 16.03 -32.98
N ARG A 818 10.62 15.84 -34.08
CA ARG A 818 9.41 15.04 -34.13
C ARG A 818 9.68 13.65 -34.64
N ILE A 819 9.27 12.65 -33.87
CA ILE A 819 9.30 11.22 -34.19
C ILE A 819 7.86 10.81 -34.49
N GLU A 820 7.60 10.29 -35.69
CA GLU A 820 6.28 9.84 -36.11
C GLU A 820 6.27 8.33 -36.30
N ALA A 821 5.40 7.60 -35.60
CA ALA A 821 5.16 6.19 -35.87
C ALA A 821 4.45 6.01 -37.20
N LEU A 822 4.96 5.14 -38.08
CA LEU A 822 4.36 4.81 -39.38
C LEU A 822 3.74 3.41 -39.36
N ARG A 823 4.48 2.44 -38.82
CA ARG A 823 4.00 1.08 -38.54
C ARG A 823 4.80 0.41 -37.42
N PRO A 824 4.11 -0.21 -36.41
CA PRO A 824 2.65 -0.15 -36.22
C PRO A 824 2.17 1.30 -36.08
N ALA A 825 0.89 1.53 -35.88
CA ALA A 825 0.31 2.86 -35.69
C ALA A 825 0.76 3.55 -34.40
N GLY A 826 1.32 2.80 -33.45
CA GLY A 826 1.93 3.29 -32.21
C GLY A 826 3.23 2.54 -31.93
N LEU A 827 4.21 3.24 -31.39
CA LEU A 827 5.50 2.71 -30.93
C LEU A 827 5.66 3.08 -29.45
N HIS A 828 6.56 2.41 -28.77
CA HIS A 828 6.92 2.78 -27.39
C HIS A 828 8.11 3.73 -27.45
N MET A 829 8.08 4.83 -26.70
CA MET A 829 9.12 5.86 -26.82
C MET A 829 9.51 6.37 -25.42
N SER A 830 10.80 6.68 -25.25
CA SER A 830 11.31 7.40 -24.07
C SER A 830 12.42 8.36 -24.48
N ALA A 831 12.64 9.38 -23.65
CA ALA A 831 13.76 10.31 -23.76
C ALA A 831 14.24 10.64 -22.34
N ILE A 832 15.44 10.21 -22.00
CA ILE A 832 15.99 10.31 -20.63
C ILE A 832 17.46 10.71 -20.65
N HIS A 833 17.98 11.23 -19.54
CA HIS A 833 19.37 11.69 -19.40
C HIS A 833 20.38 10.57 -19.09
N HIS A 834 19.97 9.33 -19.09
CA HIS A 834 20.80 8.19 -18.67
C HIS A 834 20.81 7.13 -19.76
N SER A 835 21.95 6.47 -19.94
CA SER A 835 21.99 5.28 -20.81
C SER A 835 21.44 4.05 -20.05
N ASP A 836 20.97 3.04 -20.81
CA ASP A 836 20.54 1.75 -20.24
C ASP A 836 21.65 1.09 -19.39
N HIS A 837 22.92 1.27 -19.81
CA HIS A 837 24.09 0.74 -19.08
C HIS A 837 24.36 1.50 -17.79
N ASP A 838 24.23 2.84 -17.76
CA ASP A 838 24.36 3.63 -16.55
C ASP A 838 23.29 3.24 -15.53
N LEU A 839 22.04 3.08 -15.97
CA LEU A 839 20.96 2.62 -15.13
C LEU A 839 21.21 1.23 -14.52
N PHE A 840 21.81 0.34 -15.30
CA PHE A 840 22.14 -1.00 -14.81
C PHE A 840 23.36 -1.02 -13.88
N ALA A 841 24.39 -0.20 -14.16
CA ALA A 841 25.65 -0.19 -13.42
C ALA A 841 25.55 0.46 -12.04
N ALA A 842 24.74 1.53 -11.89
CA ALA A 842 24.62 2.26 -10.64
C ALA A 842 23.85 1.46 -9.58
N ALA A 843 24.38 1.42 -8.37
CA ALA A 843 23.75 0.78 -7.22
C ALA A 843 22.68 1.70 -6.58
N ASP A 844 22.92 3.01 -6.61
CA ASP A 844 21.96 4.01 -6.13
C ASP A 844 22.07 5.32 -6.93
N VAL A 845 21.18 6.26 -6.67
CA VAL A 845 21.10 7.54 -7.40
C VAL A 845 22.35 8.39 -7.30
N THR A 846 23.21 8.19 -6.28
CA THR A 846 24.44 8.98 -6.11
C THR A 846 25.60 8.47 -6.98
N GLU A 847 25.46 7.30 -7.56
CA GLU A 847 26.40 6.69 -8.53
C GLU A 847 25.94 6.87 -9.97
N LEU A 848 24.66 7.25 -10.17
CA LEU A 848 24.06 7.34 -11.50
C LEU A 848 24.64 8.49 -12.32
N ILE A 849 25.15 8.17 -13.50
CA ILE A 849 25.69 9.17 -14.45
C ILE A 849 24.52 9.88 -15.12
N ARG A 850 24.47 11.21 -15.00
CA ARG A 850 23.54 12.06 -15.74
C ARG A 850 24.28 12.74 -16.89
N HIS A 851 23.87 12.50 -18.10
CA HIS A 851 24.39 13.12 -19.30
C HIS A 851 23.72 14.47 -19.60
N ASP A 852 24.44 15.38 -20.25
CA ASP A 852 23.87 16.67 -20.68
C ASP A 852 22.86 16.50 -21.83
N GLY A 853 23.02 15.46 -22.65
CA GLY A 853 22.13 15.10 -23.74
C GLY A 853 21.06 14.12 -23.33
N LEU A 854 20.27 13.66 -24.27
CA LEU A 854 19.19 12.69 -24.05
C LEU A 854 19.46 11.41 -24.86
N PHE A 855 19.22 10.28 -24.22
CA PHE A 855 19.06 8.98 -24.89
C PHE A 855 17.58 8.83 -25.26
N VAL A 856 17.32 8.66 -26.55
CA VAL A 856 15.97 8.54 -27.12
C VAL A 856 15.77 7.13 -27.62
N HIS A 857 14.76 6.46 -27.10
CA HIS A 857 14.41 5.10 -27.47
C HIS A 857 13.13 5.08 -28.32
N ILE A 858 13.09 4.22 -29.34
CA ILE A 858 11.92 3.96 -30.16
C ILE A 858 11.78 2.44 -30.33
N ASP A 859 10.82 1.85 -29.64
CA ASP A 859 10.66 0.40 -29.54
C ASP A 859 9.39 -0.07 -30.24
N VAL A 860 9.48 -1.16 -30.98
CA VAL A 860 8.33 -1.89 -31.49
C VAL A 860 7.78 -2.87 -30.46
N ALA A 861 8.64 -3.35 -29.58
CA ALA A 861 8.29 -4.24 -28.49
C ALA A 861 9.12 -3.91 -27.25
N HIS A 862 8.48 -3.94 -26.10
CA HIS A 862 9.08 -3.76 -24.80
C HIS A 862 8.45 -4.77 -23.84
N ARG A 863 9.29 -5.49 -23.10
CA ARG A 863 8.84 -6.47 -22.11
C ARG A 863 8.09 -5.76 -20.97
N GLY A 864 7.02 -6.34 -20.49
CA GLY A 864 6.37 -5.87 -19.27
C GLY A 864 7.32 -5.86 -18.06
N VAL A 865 6.90 -5.28 -16.96
CA VAL A 865 7.68 -5.24 -15.72
C VAL A 865 7.27 -6.32 -14.72
N GLY A 866 6.02 -6.77 -14.72
CA GLY A 866 5.54 -7.80 -13.80
C GLY A 866 5.65 -7.41 -12.32
N THR A 867 5.72 -8.44 -11.47
CA THR A 867 5.90 -8.35 -10.00
C THR A 867 6.81 -9.47 -9.47
N ALA A 868 7.73 -9.97 -10.30
CA ALA A 868 8.52 -11.17 -10.01
C ALA A 868 9.59 -10.99 -8.94
N SER A 869 9.74 -9.82 -8.35
CA SER A 869 10.57 -9.63 -7.15
C SER A 869 10.05 -10.44 -5.96
N CYS A 870 8.73 -10.51 -5.77
CA CYS A 870 8.09 -11.40 -4.78
C CYS A 870 6.69 -11.85 -5.23
N GLY A 871 6.50 -12.14 -6.51
CA GLY A 871 5.21 -12.50 -7.05
C GLY A 871 5.33 -13.24 -8.38
N PRO A 872 4.25 -13.40 -9.12
CA PRO A 872 4.28 -13.96 -10.45
C PRO A 872 4.99 -13.02 -11.42
N ASP A 873 5.68 -13.60 -12.40
CA ASP A 873 6.13 -12.86 -13.58
C ASP A 873 4.90 -12.35 -14.35
N MET A 874 5.13 -11.44 -15.31
CA MET A 874 4.07 -10.90 -16.14
C MET A 874 3.29 -11.99 -16.88
N HIS A 875 2.10 -11.64 -17.32
CA HIS A 875 1.32 -12.54 -18.15
C HIS A 875 2.07 -12.82 -19.47
N PRO A 876 2.05 -14.07 -20.01
CA PRO A 876 2.79 -14.45 -21.24
C PRO A 876 2.54 -13.55 -22.46
N ARG A 877 1.40 -12.85 -22.52
CA ARG A 877 1.09 -11.90 -23.60
C ARG A 877 2.00 -10.67 -23.63
N HIS A 878 2.72 -10.37 -22.54
CA HIS A 878 3.65 -9.24 -22.40
C HIS A 878 5.11 -9.65 -22.53
N VAL A 879 5.37 -10.92 -22.79
CA VAL A 879 6.69 -11.46 -23.13
C VAL A 879 6.94 -11.20 -24.60
N ILE A 880 8.15 -10.79 -24.96
CA ILE A 880 8.53 -10.60 -26.38
C ILE A 880 8.82 -11.96 -27.01
N PRO A 881 7.99 -12.40 -28.00
CA PRO A 881 8.21 -13.68 -28.63
C PRO A 881 9.37 -13.66 -29.63
N ALA A 882 9.96 -14.83 -29.91
CA ALA A 882 10.79 -15.02 -31.09
C ALA A 882 10.00 -14.78 -32.36
N GLY A 883 10.70 -14.52 -33.48
CA GLY A 883 10.08 -14.28 -34.79
C GLY A 883 10.41 -12.92 -35.40
N GLU A 884 9.61 -12.51 -36.36
CA GLU A 884 9.84 -11.29 -37.12
C GLU A 884 9.11 -10.09 -36.49
N HIS A 885 9.86 -9.03 -36.19
CA HIS A 885 9.38 -7.74 -35.69
C HIS A 885 9.67 -6.66 -36.73
N ARG A 886 8.64 -5.98 -37.26
CA ARG A 886 8.75 -4.92 -38.28
C ARG A 886 8.24 -3.59 -37.73
N PHE A 887 9.03 -2.54 -37.85
CA PHE A 887 8.60 -1.19 -37.50
C PHE A 887 9.22 -0.13 -38.42
N ALA A 888 8.49 0.96 -38.56
CA ALA A 888 8.95 2.10 -39.30
C ALA A 888 8.53 3.40 -38.63
N TYR A 889 9.41 4.36 -38.62
CA TYR A 889 9.19 5.70 -38.10
C TYR A 889 9.83 6.75 -39.01
N ARG A 890 9.42 7.99 -38.79
CA ARG A 890 9.89 9.17 -39.49
C ARG A 890 10.42 10.20 -38.53
N LEU A 891 11.59 10.74 -38.76
CA LEU A 891 12.19 11.84 -38.00
C LEU A 891 12.09 13.14 -38.80
N VAL A 892 11.61 14.21 -38.15
CA VAL A 892 11.49 15.55 -38.77
C VAL A 892 11.96 16.60 -37.75
N LEU A 893 12.82 17.47 -38.22
CA LEU A 893 13.19 18.64 -37.45
C LEU A 893 12.20 19.79 -37.78
N LEU A 894 11.58 20.33 -36.75
CA LEU A 894 10.62 21.43 -36.81
C LEU A 894 11.24 22.68 -36.17
N ASP A 895 11.12 23.81 -36.82
CA ASP A 895 11.59 25.13 -36.31
C ASP A 895 10.61 25.69 -35.26
#